data_df4b018446aff2d33b28f458ef5bfc5b
#
_entry.id   df4b018446aff2d33b28f458ef5bfc5b
#
_cell.length_a   1.000
_cell.length_b   1.000
_cell.length_c   1.000
_cell.angle_alpha   90.00
_cell.angle_beta   90.00
_cell.angle_gamma   90.00
#
_symmetry.space_group_name_H-M   'P 1'
#
loop_
_entity.id
_entity.type
_entity.pdbx_description
1 polymer ?
#
loop_
_entity_poly.entity_id
_entity_poly.type
_entity_poly.pdbx_seq_one_letter_code
_entity_poly.pdbx_strand_id
1 'polypeptide(L)'
;MKDTSYVIAPAMKPVRLSVNRKHLAGAPRDRVVEGGDGLTLSWGVTHSRGLCQAEYVVRLECGGREVYSSGWIKSDRQEHTLGASDLKRGARIDMCVKVRDDAGCESSEACESFYLGDVEWNAPWVTSREDANHRTLYFRREFELKHGIKCAALYACGLGYHNAYINGARVGDAHLDPAHTDYSAVCQYVVDPEVEGMLKPGRNCIAFEVGGGWRDNPGQYTALFRDATFFGDRRLTFMMDVEYADGTGERISSGEAVQCGFGPSVKSALFNGEDYDANIDITGWKEVGFGGFEEVKLCDAPVGEMRPMLIPPIREKRVYKPLSISRMGESSIIDFGQNIAGVVRMKLPKLPQGTQITIAHSEELDENGDLYTAVLRGAEATDKYTFAGDGRDLSVWQPDFTYHGFRYVRVTGFEPDMDGIEAVELHTDMQPAGFFVSGSAALNALHEQVLRTEEGNMHSILTDCPQRDERMGWMNDATVRFEETPYNFDCAGMFKKIVRDIMSVQHSDGAISCTVPKLYGSFPADPVCSSFLVAGWEAYAHFGDCETLTEAFDSFAAWENCLLAHSDDYIVNYSYYGDWAGPAYACEPNDGARSIVTPGIFMSTGYSYFNCKLLSRMAKALGREADEQHYTELAGSIKRAMLAKWYDADNAAMCTGSMACQAFALWLGIMPEKDCARAAKKMRDELVNSGYQFTTGNLCTRYLLDELAEYGYIDDAYELLTRDEYPSWGFMRQNEATTVWERFELKKNPGMNSHNHPMYGAVDAFLYSHILGIHALEAGMRRFEVKPYMPEKLLSAQGGLDTPYGRIGVRWFKRYGGTHLFIDVPFGCECEAELMGERKTLKAGSHHLFKAED
;
A
#
# COMPACT_ATOMS: atom_id res chain seq x y z
N MET A 1 -55.59 8.99 12.68
CA MET A 1 -54.51 8.69 13.62
C MET A 1 -53.20 8.87 12.88
N LYS A 2 -52.46 9.93 13.18
CA LYS A 2 -51.10 10.13 12.62
C LYS A 2 -50.18 9.25 13.41
N ASP A 3 -49.66 8.22 12.78
CA ASP A 3 -48.60 7.38 13.33
C ASP A 3 -47.29 8.16 13.28
N THR A 4 -46.99 8.86 14.36
CA THR A 4 -45.66 9.51 14.56
C THR A 4 -44.76 8.47 15.18
N SER A 5 -44.19 7.60 14.33
CA SER A 5 -43.02 6.83 14.72
C SER A 5 -41.90 7.83 15.00
N TYR A 6 -41.65 8.10 16.27
CA TYR A 6 -40.42 8.81 16.70
C TYR A 6 -39.24 7.96 16.32
N VAL A 7 -38.54 8.33 15.24
CA VAL A 7 -37.18 7.85 14.99
C VAL A 7 -36.36 8.46 16.12
N ILE A 8 -36.03 7.64 17.13
CA ILE A 8 -35.09 8.04 18.17
C ILE A 8 -33.78 8.28 17.45
N ALA A 9 -33.31 9.54 17.41
CA ALA A 9 -32.00 9.85 16.85
C ALA A 9 -30.94 9.00 17.58
N PRO A 10 -30.02 8.36 16.84
CA PRO A 10 -28.96 7.57 17.46
C PRO A 10 -28.19 8.41 18.47
N ALA A 11 -27.78 7.79 19.60
CA ALA A 11 -27.03 8.46 20.65
C ALA A 11 -25.63 8.82 20.17
N MET A 12 -25.09 9.96 20.62
CA MET A 12 -23.72 10.36 20.38
C MET A 12 -22.76 9.25 20.85
N LYS A 13 -21.78 8.90 20.03
CA LYS A 13 -20.83 7.83 20.31
C LYS A 13 -19.45 8.12 19.73
N PRO A 14 -18.35 7.88 20.49
CA PRO A 14 -17.02 7.76 19.93
C PRO A 14 -16.94 6.58 18.94
N VAL A 15 -16.25 6.75 17.83
CA VAL A 15 -16.07 5.76 16.76
C VAL A 15 -14.64 5.82 16.22
N ARG A 16 -14.23 4.85 15.40
CA ARG A 16 -12.90 4.83 14.76
C ARG A 16 -11.76 4.98 15.79
N LEU A 17 -11.87 4.26 16.92
CA LEU A 17 -10.83 4.24 17.92
C LEU A 17 -9.53 3.73 17.29
N SER A 18 -8.44 4.45 17.50
CA SER A 18 -7.13 4.15 16.93
C SER A 18 -6.02 4.33 17.94
N VAL A 19 -4.94 3.59 17.77
CA VAL A 19 -3.69 3.76 18.54
C VAL A 19 -2.56 3.93 17.53
N ASN A 20 -1.76 4.99 17.71
CA ASN A 20 -0.68 5.35 16.79
C ASN A 20 -1.15 5.37 15.30
N ARG A 21 -2.32 5.98 15.06
CA ARG A 21 -3.03 6.09 13.77
C ARG A 21 -3.50 4.76 13.17
N LYS A 22 -3.26 3.63 13.83
CA LYS A 22 -3.79 2.34 13.45
C LYS A 22 -5.21 2.17 14.00
N HIS A 23 -6.16 1.99 13.11
CA HIS A 23 -7.57 1.77 13.47
C HIS A 23 -7.74 0.41 14.16
N LEU A 24 -8.45 0.37 15.29
CA LEU A 24 -8.65 -0.83 16.11
C LEU A 24 -9.83 -1.68 15.60
N ALA A 25 -9.80 -2.07 14.32
CA ALA A 25 -10.79 -2.92 13.69
C ALA A 25 -10.18 -4.27 13.25
N GLY A 26 -11.03 -5.23 12.92
CA GLY A 26 -10.57 -6.52 12.39
C GLY A 26 -10.26 -7.57 13.47
N ALA A 27 -9.49 -8.59 13.10
CA ALA A 27 -9.06 -9.67 13.98
C ALA A 27 -8.04 -9.19 15.03
N PRO A 28 -7.77 -9.96 16.09
CA PRO A 28 -6.77 -9.62 17.11
C PRO A 28 -5.42 -9.20 16.54
N ARG A 29 -4.92 -9.90 15.52
CA ARG A 29 -3.66 -9.59 14.83
C ARG A 29 -3.65 -8.20 14.18
N ASP A 30 -4.80 -7.76 13.63
CA ASP A 30 -4.90 -6.44 12.98
C ASP A 30 -4.81 -5.28 13.99
N ARG A 31 -4.98 -5.56 15.27
CA ARG A 31 -4.97 -4.61 16.39
C ARG A 31 -3.64 -4.56 17.15
N VAL A 32 -2.59 -5.16 16.59
CA VAL A 32 -1.24 -5.11 17.15
C VAL A 32 -0.62 -3.75 16.85
N VAL A 33 -0.09 -3.08 17.87
CA VAL A 33 0.55 -1.77 17.78
C VAL A 33 1.92 -1.81 18.47
N GLU A 34 2.80 -0.87 18.10
CA GLU A 34 4.07 -0.65 18.78
C GLU A 34 3.88 0.32 19.95
N GLY A 35 4.43 0.00 21.11
CA GLY A 35 4.35 0.87 22.29
C GLY A 35 5.33 2.04 22.23
N GLY A 36 6.56 1.78 21.75
CA GLY A 36 7.61 2.79 21.67
C GLY A 36 7.78 3.59 22.97
N ASP A 37 8.03 4.90 22.84
CA ASP A 37 8.11 5.85 23.96
C ASP A 37 6.74 6.35 24.42
N GLY A 38 5.68 6.13 23.63
CA GLY A 38 4.33 6.57 23.96
C GLY A 38 3.27 6.06 22.98
N LEU A 39 2.01 6.24 23.40
CA LEU A 39 0.84 5.89 22.61
C LEU A 39 0.01 7.13 22.34
N THR A 40 -0.36 7.36 21.10
CA THR A 40 -1.36 8.35 20.69
C THR A 40 -2.67 7.63 20.44
N LEU A 41 -3.63 7.82 21.36
CA LEU A 41 -4.99 7.31 21.27
C LEU A 41 -5.86 8.35 20.58
N SER A 42 -6.68 7.95 19.58
CA SER A 42 -7.54 8.89 18.86
C SER A 42 -8.90 8.28 18.53
N TRP A 43 -9.88 9.12 18.26
CA TRP A 43 -11.26 8.73 17.98
C TRP A 43 -12.00 9.77 17.13
N GLY A 44 -12.99 9.33 16.36
CA GLY A 44 -14.02 10.17 15.78
C GLY A 44 -15.26 10.22 16.68
N VAL A 45 -16.25 11.06 16.34
CA VAL A 45 -17.53 11.12 17.07
C VAL A 45 -18.68 11.21 16.08
N THR A 46 -19.75 10.43 16.32
CA THR A 46 -20.97 10.44 15.50
C THR A 46 -22.17 10.90 16.31
N HIS A 47 -23.19 11.41 15.58
CA HIS A 47 -24.49 11.78 16.14
C HIS A 47 -24.46 12.83 17.24
N SER A 48 -23.45 13.71 17.27
CA SER A 48 -23.41 14.84 18.18
C SER A 48 -24.46 15.90 17.81
N ARG A 49 -24.93 16.62 18.82
CA ARG A 49 -25.74 17.83 18.64
C ARG A 49 -24.87 19.10 18.65
N GLY A 50 -23.65 19.00 19.21
CA GLY A 50 -22.63 20.02 19.18
C GLY A 50 -21.83 19.98 17.88
N LEU A 51 -20.95 20.97 17.75
CA LEU A 51 -20.07 21.14 16.59
C LEU A 51 -18.68 20.56 16.83
N CYS A 52 -18.24 20.50 18.09
CA CYS A 52 -16.93 20.00 18.50
C CYS A 52 -16.98 19.40 19.89
N GLN A 53 -15.92 18.64 20.21
CA GLN A 53 -15.67 18.12 21.56
C GLN A 53 -15.30 19.26 22.51
N ALA A 54 -15.84 19.25 23.73
CA ALA A 54 -15.47 20.15 24.81
C ALA A 54 -14.60 19.43 25.86
N GLU A 55 -14.93 18.19 26.17
CA GLU A 55 -14.24 17.38 27.16
C GLU A 55 -14.21 15.91 26.72
N TYR A 56 -13.21 15.16 27.21
CA TYR A 56 -13.14 13.73 27.04
C TYR A 56 -12.56 13.02 28.28
N VAL A 57 -12.80 11.72 28.37
CA VAL A 57 -12.11 10.81 29.28
C VAL A 57 -11.72 9.55 28.53
N VAL A 58 -10.47 9.12 28.72
CA VAL A 58 -9.93 7.86 28.20
C VAL A 58 -9.54 6.98 29.38
N ARG A 59 -9.91 5.70 29.30
CA ARG A 59 -9.50 4.67 30.25
C ARG A 59 -8.87 3.51 29.50
N LEU A 60 -7.83 2.93 30.11
CA LEU A 60 -7.25 1.67 29.65
C LEU A 60 -7.46 0.61 30.72
N GLU A 61 -7.91 -0.56 30.28
CA GLU A 61 -8.11 -1.72 31.15
C GLU A 61 -7.25 -2.90 30.65
N CYS A 62 -6.65 -3.63 31.58
CA CYS A 62 -5.91 -4.86 31.28
C CYS A 62 -6.39 -5.97 32.21
N GLY A 63 -6.93 -7.06 31.66
CA GLY A 63 -7.48 -8.17 32.42
C GLY A 63 -8.63 -7.75 33.37
N GLY A 64 -9.45 -6.77 32.99
CA GLY A 64 -10.57 -6.25 33.77
C GLY A 64 -10.18 -5.32 34.92
N ARG A 65 -8.93 -4.84 34.92
CA ARG A 65 -8.45 -3.82 35.85
C ARG A 65 -8.11 -2.54 35.11
N GLU A 66 -8.57 -1.40 35.62
CA GLU A 66 -8.13 -0.10 35.12
C GLU A 66 -6.64 0.07 35.43
N VAL A 67 -5.84 0.27 34.35
CA VAL A 67 -4.38 0.51 34.42
C VAL A 67 -4.05 1.97 34.12
N TYR A 68 -4.98 2.70 33.52
CA TYR A 68 -4.84 4.13 33.26
C TYR A 68 -6.21 4.81 33.18
N SER A 69 -6.30 6.05 33.67
CA SER A 69 -7.43 6.94 33.44
C SER A 69 -6.94 8.39 33.32
N SER A 70 -7.35 9.07 32.25
CA SER A 70 -7.05 10.47 32.06
C SER A 70 -7.83 11.40 33.02
N GLY A 71 -8.94 10.89 33.62
CA GLY A 71 -9.99 11.76 34.12
C GLY A 71 -10.60 12.60 32.96
N TRP A 72 -11.59 13.46 33.30
CA TRP A 72 -12.14 14.40 32.34
C TRP A 72 -11.15 15.53 32.00
N ILE A 73 -10.77 15.62 30.74
CA ILE A 73 -9.86 16.63 30.18
C ILE A 73 -10.65 17.58 29.27
N LYS A 74 -10.47 18.89 29.52
CA LYS A 74 -11.01 19.94 28.63
C LYS A 74 -10.15 20.09 27.39
N SER A 75 -10.64 19.65 26.24
CA SER A 75 -9.96 19.76 24.95
C SER A 75 -10.94 19.50 23.82
N ASP A 76 -10.76 20.21 22.72
CA ASP A 76 -11.44 19.99 21.46
C ASP A 76 -10.70 18.97 20.57
N ARG A 77 -9.50 18.53 20.96
CA ARG A 77 -8.73 17.51 20.28
C ARG A 77 -9.29 16.13 20.58
N GLN A 78 -9.55 15.35 19.52
CA GLN A 78 -10.03 13.98 19.60
C GLN A 78 -8.85 12.99 19.66
N GLU A 79 -7.88 13.32 20.50
CA GLU A 79 -6.70 12.51 20.73
C GLU A 79 -6.16 12.69 22.16
N HIS A 80 -5.42 11.68 22.64
CA HIS A 80 -4.76 11.65 23.93
C HIS A 80 -3.43 10.90 23.84
N THR A 81 -2.35 11.49 24.30
CA THR A 81 -1.02 10.86 24.32
C THR A 81 -0.62 10.50 25.74
N LEU A 82 -0.10 9.29 25.93
CA LEU A 82 0.40 8.78 27.20
C LEU A 82 1.67 7.94 26.99
N GLY A 83 2.51 7.82 28.06
CA GLY A 83 3.65 6.90 28.04
C GLY A 83 3.19 5.44 28.05
N ALA A 84 3.90 4.58 27.32
CA ALA A 84 3.59 3.14 27.22
C ALA A 84 4.34 2.27 28.26
N SER A 85 5.22 2.85 29.07
CA SER A 85 6.16 2.12 29.96
C SER A 85 5.49 1.19 30.96
N ASP A 86 4.29 1.52 31.41
CA ASP A 86 3.57 0.78 32.46
C ASP A 86 2.57 -0.24 31.90
N LEU A 87 2.43 -0.34 30.58
CA LEU A 87 1.53 -1.27 29.94
C LEU A 87 2.22 -2.61 29.67
N LYS A 88 1.53 -3.70 30.01
CA LYS A 88 2.06 -5.05 29.82
C LYS A 88 2.12 -5.41 28.31
N ARG A 89 3.31 -5.69 27.81
CA ARG A 89 3.54 -6.16 26.43
C ARG A 89 2.87 -7.53 26.22
N GLY A 90 2.35 -7.74 25.00
CA GLY A 90 1.64 -8.94 24.62
C GLY A 90 0.28 -9.16 25.28
N ALA A 91 -0.13 -8.28 26.21
CA ALA A 91 -1.43 -8.36 26.85
C ALA A 91 -2.51 -7.63 26.02
N ARG A 92 -3.75 -8.10 26.13
CA ARG A 92 -4.92 -7.39 25.66
C ARG A 92 -5.17 -6.17 26.51
N ILE A 93 -5.30 -5.02 25.88
CA ILE A 93 -5.60 -3.74 26.51
C ILE A 93 -6.89 -3.22 25.89
N ASP A 94 -7.90 -2.97 26.71
CA ASP A 94 -9.16 -2.38 26.29
C ASP A 94 -9.10 -0.86 26.45
N MET A 95 -9.22 -0.11 25.37
CA MET A 95 -9.29 1.36 25.35
C MET A 95 -10.76 1.78 25.34
N CYS A 96 -11.19 2.52 26.35
CA CYS A 96 -12.54 3.04 26.51
C CYS A 96 -12.55 4.56 26.47
N VAL A 97 -13.44 5.15 25.68
CA VAL A 97 -13.55 6.60 25.46
C VAL A 97 -14.97 7.09 25.69
N LYS A 98 -15.12 8.22 26.40
CA LYS A 98 -16.33 9.04 26.49
C LYS A 98 -16.01 10.48 26.18
N VAL A 99 -16.95 11.18 25.58
CA VAL A 99 -16.81 12.60 25.21
C VAL A 99 -18.01 13.41 25.65
N ARG A 100 -17.81 14.71 25.88
CA ARG A 100 -18.86 15.73 25.93
C ARG A 100 -18.67 16.72 24.80
N ASP A 101 -19.77 17.09 24.16
CA ASP A 101 -19.76 18.11 23.13
C ASP A 101 -19.90 19.52 23.71
N ASP A 102 -19.72 20.54 22.84
CA ASP A 102 -19.90 21.96 23.20
C ASP A 102 -21.35 22.36 23.46
N ALA A 103 -22.32 21.50 23.15
CA ALA A 103 -23.72 21.64 23.55
C ALA A 103 -24.03 21.02 24.93
N GLY A 104 -23.02 20.43 25.59
CA GLY A 104 -23.14 19.81 26.92
C GLY A 104 -23.74 18.40 26.93
N CYS A 105 -23.84 17.75 25.76
CA CYS A 105 -24.28 16.35 25.67
C CYS A 105 -23.11 15.40 25.95
N GLU A 106 -23.37 14.35 26.75
CA GLU A 106 -22.38 13.27 27.01
C GLU A 106 -22.68 12.07 26.12
N SER A 107 -21.61 11.46 25.55
CA SER A 107 -21.71 10.27 24.71
C SER A 107 -21.95 8.99 25.52
N SER A 108 -22.44 7.94 24.85
CA SER A 108 -22.17 6.59 25.32
C SER A 108 -20.68 6.30 25.31
N GLU A 109 -20.23 5.34 26.12
CA GLU A 109 -18.86 4.87 26.10
C GLU A 109 -18.62 3.96 24.90
N ALA A 110 -17.46 4.09 24.26
CA ALA A 110 -17.00 3.18 23.22
C ALA A 110 -15.69 2.53 23.67
N CYS A 111 -15.58 1.22 23.52
CA CYS A 111 -14.39 0.46 23.87
C CYS A 111 -13.94 -0.42 22.68
N GLU A 112 -12.61 -0.46 22.43
CA GLU A 112 -11.95 -1.37 21.51
C GLU A 112 -10.66 -1.88 22.14
N SER A 113 -10.23 -3.08 21.75
CA SER A 113 -9.02 -3.69 22.28
C SER A 113 -7.85 -3.57 21.32
N PHE A 114 -6.62 -3.53 21.86
CA PHE A 114 -5.37 -3.61 21.13
C PHE A 114 -4.33 -4.41 21.90
N TYR A 115 -3.19 -4.73 21.25
CA TYR A 115 -2.08 -5.49 21.81
C TYR A 115 -0.77 -4.76 21.55
N LEU A 116 0.12 -4.67 22.54
CA LEU A 116 1.48 -4.18 22.33
C LEU A 116 2.33 -5.30 21.75
N GLY A 117 2.78 -5.11 20.51
CA GLY A 117 3.51 -6.13 19.76
C GLY A 117 5.00 -6.20 20.07
N ASP A 118 5.59 -5.13 20.59
CA ASP A 118 7.01 -5.07 20.87
C ASP A 118 7.38 -5.93 22.09
N VAL A 119 8.31 -6.86 21.85
CA VAL A 119 8.82 -7.79 22.88
C VAL A 119 10.33 -7.86 22.82
N GLU A 120 10.97 -8.17 23.95
CA GLU A 120 12.39 -8.50 23.96
C GLU A 120 12.61 -9.86 23.25
N TRP A 121 13.32 -9.81 22.11
CA TRP A 121 13.57 -11.01 21.34
C TRP A 121 14.79 -11.75 21.84
N ASN A 122 14.60 -12.97 22.35
CA ASN A 122 15.68 -13.82 22.89
C ASN A 122 15.65 -15.27 22.40
N ALA A 123 14.81 -15.57 21.40
CA ALA A 123 14.72 -16.91 20.85
C ALA A 123 15.86 -17.18 19.84
N PRO A 124 16.48 -18.34 19.87
CA PRO A 124 17.50 -18.73 18.89
C PRO A 124 16.94 -18.85 17.47
N TRP A 125 17.76 -18.56 16.47
CA TRP A 125 17.47 -18.85 15.08
C TRP A 125 17.85 -20.29 14.73
N VAL A 126 17.00 -20.92 13.93
CA VAL A 126 17.17 -22.31 13.49
C VAL A 126 17.03 -22.42 11.97
N THR A 127 17.76 -23.38 11.39
CA THR A 127 17.67 -23.74 9.97
C THR A 127 17.86 -25.26 9.80
N SER A 128 17.69 -25.76 8.59
CA SER A 128 18.00 -27.14 8.25
C SER A 128 19.52 -27.42 8.33
N ARG A 129 19.89 -28.65 8.63
CA ARG A 129 21.29 -29.15 8.52
C ARG A 129 21.69 -29.36 7.05
N GLU A 130 20.72 -29.67 6.20
CA GLU A 130 20.88 -29.83 4.76
C GLU A 130 20.49 -28.54 4.02
N ASP A 131 21.10 -28.33 2.86
CA ASP A 131 20.71 -27.27 1.95
C ASP A 131 19.26 -27.46 1.47
N ALA A 132 18.45 -26.44 1.63
CA ALA A 132 17.07 -26.47 1.19
C ALA A 132 16.95 -26.61 -0.33
N ASN A 133 17.89 -26.05 -1.10
CA ASN A 133 17.90 -26.09 -2.57
C ASN A 133 16.53 -25.77 -3.18
N HIS A 134 15.96 -24.64 -2.78
CA HIS A 134 14.63 -24.12 -3.14
C HIS A 134 13.42 -24.90 -2.58
N ARG A 135 13.61 -26.01 -1.83
CA ARG A 135 12.52 -26.74 -1.18
C ARG A 135 12.00 -25.98 0.04
N THR A 136 10.72 -26.09 0.32
CA THR A 136 10.12 -25.61 1.58
C THR A 136 10.69 -26.42 2.76
N LEU A 137 11.03 -25.69 3.84
CA LEU A 137 11.45 -26.30 5.11
C LEU A 137 10.25 -26.48 6.03
N TYR A 138 10.16 -27.63 6.67
CA TYR A 138 9.09 -28.02 7.59
C TYR A 138 9.68 -28.16 8.99
N PHE A 139 9.32 -27.21 9.89
CA PHE A 139 9.80 -27.19 11.27
C PHE A 139 8.69 -27.61 12.23
N ARG A 140 9.06 -28.32 13.31
CA ARG A 140 8.11 -28.67 14.37
C ARG A 140 8.78 -28.74 15.72
N ARG A 141 8.00 -28.53 16.80
CA ARG A 141 8.41 -28.71 18.17
C ARG A 141 7.24 -29.23 19.00
N GLU A 142 7.47 -30.34 19.75
CA GLU A 142 6.53 -30.79 20.78
C GLU A 142 6.89 -30.18 22.13
N PHE A 143 5.85 -29.90 22.94
CA PHE A 143 5.98 -29.31 24.26
C PHE A 143 4.80 -29.71 25.15
N GLU A 144 4.92 -29.51 26.46
CA GLU A 144 3.86 -29.79 27.42
C GLU A 144 3.41 -28.54 28.15
N LEU A 145 2.10 -28.39 28.34
CA LEU A 145 1.49 -27.28 29.07
C LEU A 145 0.70 -27.76 30.27
N LYS A 146 0.64 -26.94 31.33
CA LYS A 146 -0.17 -27.23 32.53
C LYS A 146 -1.65 -26.99 32.26
N HIS A 147 -2.50 -27.34 33.19
CA HIS A 147 -3.90 -26.97 33.22
C HIS A 147 -4.07 -25.46 33.53
N GLY A 148 -5.17 -24.87 33.07
CA GLY A 148 -5.53 -23.50 33.40
C GLY A 148 -4.88 -22.46 32.52
N ILE A 149 -4.64 -22.75 31.24
CA ILE A 149 -4.20 -21.77 30.25
C ILE A 149 -5.22 -20.64 30.22
N LYS A 150 -4.77 -19.41 30.43
CA LYS A 150 -5.59 -18.19 30.47
C LYS A 150 -5.51 -17.38 29.20
N CYS A 151 -4.28 -17.12 28.72
CA CYS A 151 -4.02 -16.47 27.43
C CYS A 151 -2.68 -16.93 26.87
N ALA A 152 -2.52 -16.83 25.57
CA ALA A 152 -1.27 -17.14 24.89
C ALA A 152 -1.11 -16.25 23.63
N ALA A 153 0.14 -15.84 23.35
CA ALA A 153 0.49 -15.08 22.17
C ALA A 153 1.70 -15.72 21.48
N LEU A 154 1.64 -15.85 20.16
CA LEU A 154 2.72 -16.36 19.31
C LEU A 154 3.41 -15.19 18.60
N TYR A 155 4.74 -15.20 18.64
CA TYR A 155 5.62 -14.29 17.91
C TYR A 155 6.49 -15.13 16.98
N ALA A 156 6.47 -14.89 15.66
CA ALA A 156 7.20 -15.71 14.72
C ALA A 156 7.83 -14.91 13.58
N CYS A 157 9.03 -15.29 13.16
CA CYS A 157 9.70 -14.75 11.99
C CYS A 157 10.33 -15.89 11.19
N GLY A 158 9.78 -16.17 10.02
CA GLY A 158 10.36 -17.06 9.02
C GLY A 158 10.97 -16.24 7.89
N LEU A 159 12.26 -16.41 7.62
CA LEU A 159 12.94 -15.84 6.48
C LEU A 159 13.13 -16.92 5.42
N GLY A 160 12.49 -16.94 4.27
CA GLY A 160 11.54 -16.11 3.52
C GLY A 160 10.11 -15.93 4.04
N TYR A 161 9.15 -16.77 3.66
CA TYR A 161 7.77 -16.67 4.13
C TYR A 161 7.42 -17.89 4.96
N HIS A 162 6.50 -17.73 5.93
CA HIS A 162 6.10 -18.86 6.76
C HIS A 162 4.58 -18.98 6.96
N ASN A 163 4.13 -20.23 7.14
CA ASN A 163 2.83 -20.57 7.71
C ASN A 163 3.07 -21.20 9.08
N ALA A 164 2.27 -20.85 10.09
CA ALA A 164 2.34 -21.41 11.45
C ALA A 164 1.14 -22.33 11.73
N TYR A 165 1.35 -23.36 12.53
CA TYR A 165 0.33 -24.34 12.93
C TYR A 165 0.46 -24.70 14.40
N ILE A 166 -0.66 -24.89 15.09
CA ILE A 166 -0.72 -25.43 16.44
C ILE A 166 -1.66 -26.64 16.44
N ASN A 167 -1.16 -27.81 16.87
CA ASN A 167 -1.92 -29.07 16.94
C ASN A 167 -2.67 -29.40 15.61
N GLY A 168 -2.01 -29.17 14.47
CA GLY A 168 -2.54 -29.44 13.13
C GLY A 168 -3.35 -28.31 12.51
N ALA A 169 -3.84 -27.35 13.29
CA ALA A 169 -4.63 -26.20 12.81
C ALA A 169 -3.71 -25.04 12.43
N ARG A 170 -4.00 -24.35 11.30
CA ARG A 170 -3.28 -23.14 10.85
C ARG A 170 -3.56 -22.00 11.81
N VAL A 171 -2.54 -21.21 12.12
CA VAL A 171 -2.66 -19.97 12.90
C VAL A 171 -2.97 -18.82 11.93
N GLY A 172 -4.12 -18.18 12.14
CA GLY A 172 -4.54 -17.06 11.30
C GLY A 172 -4.93 -17.43 9.87
N ASP A 173 -5.08 -16.39 9.04
CA ASP A 173 -5.54 -16.45 7.65
C ASP A 173 -4.61 -15.73 6.67
N ALA A 174 -3.46 -15.28 7.16
CA ALA A 174 -2.52 -14.49 6.37
C ALA A 174 -1.71 -15.34 5.39
N HIS A 175 -1.28 -14.71 4.31
CA HIS A 175 -0.37 -15.28 3.32
C HIS A 175 0.95 -14.52 3.29
N LEU A 176 2.02 -15.17 2.87
CA LEU A 176 3.33 -14.55 2.59
C LEU A 176 3.88 -13.73 3.77
N ASP A 177 3.78 -14.25 4.97
CA ASP A 177 4.32 -13.67 6.20
C ASP A 177 5.79 -14.03 6.45
N PRO A 178 6.58 -13.16 7.06
CA PRO A 178 6.31 -11.76 7.42
C PRO A 178 6.45 -10.81 6.22
N ALA A 179 6.10 -9.52 6.45
CA ALA A 179 6.28 -8.48 5.46
C ALA A 179 7.73 -8.36 4.99
N HIS A 180 7.90 -8.08 3.69
CA HIS A 180 9.22 -7.90 3.08
C HIS A 180 9.93 -6.64 3.60
N THR A 181 11.20 -6.80 4.01
CA THR A 181 12.14 -5.74 4.42
C THR A 181 13.55 -6.11 3.94
N ASP A 182 14.49 -5.20 4.07
CA ASP A 182 15.92 -5.56 4.00
C ASP A 182 16.31 -6.29 5.30
N TYR A 183 16.44 -7.60 5.25
CA TYR A 183 16.73 -8.42 6.42
C TYR A 183 18.11 -8.19 7.05
N SER A 184 18.98 -7.41 6.40
CA SER A 184 20.23 -6.94 7.00
C SER A 184 20.04 -5.70 7.88
N ALA A 185 18.91 -5.00 7.72
CA ALA A 185 18.56 -3.81 8.50
C ALA A 185 17.42 -4.08 9.49
N VAL A 186 16.34 -4.70 9.03
CA VAL A 186 15.14 -4.99 9.84
C VAL A 186 14.59 -6.38 9.50
N CYS A 187 14.30 -7.18 10.53
CA CYS A 187 13.52 -8.41 10.43
C CYS A 187 12.19 -8.21 11.12
N GLN A 188 11.09 -8.27 10.39
CA GLN A 188 9.76 -8.17 11.00
C GLN A 188 9.29 -9.54 11.49
N TYR A 189 8.70 -9.55 12.68
CA TYR A 189 8.01 -10.74 13.21
C TYR A 189 6.51 -10.51 13.28
N VAL A 190 5.79 -11.59 13.04
CA VAL A 190 4.34 -11.64 13.16
C VAL A 190 3.97 -11.81 14.62
N VAL A 191 2.89 -11.16 15.04
CA VAL A 191 2.29 -11.31 16.36
C VAL A 191 0.88 -11.86 16.18
N ASP A 192 0.65 -13.08 16.65
CA ASP A 192 -0.68 -13.70 16.72
C ASP A 192 -1.10 -13.76 18.20
N PRO A 193 -1.80 -12.74 18.71
CA PRO A 193 -2.37 -12.78 20.05
C PRO A 193 -3.58 -13.72 20.08
N GLU A 194 -3.93 -14.20 21.27
CA GLU A 194 -5.13 -15.06 21.47
C GLU A 194 -5.04 -16.45 20.78
N VAL A 195 -3.86 -17.12 20.85
CA VAL A 195 -3.72 -18.50 20.36
C VAL A 195 -4.08 -19.58 21.41
N GLU A 196 -4.50 -19.20 22.62
CA GLU A 196 -4.85 -20.13 23.70
C GLU A 196 -5.96 -21.13 23.34
N GLY A 197 -6.89 -20.73 22.47
CA GLY A 197 -7.97 -21.60 21.98
C GLY A 197 -7.46 -22.80 21.14
N MET A 198 -6.22 -22.74 20.63
CA MET A 198 -5.58 -23.82 19.88
C MET A 198 -4.73 -24.74 20.75
N LEU A 199 -4.50 -24.38 22.01
CA LEU A 199 -3.67 -25.08 23.00
C LEU A 199 -4.51 -25.99 23.90
N LYS A 200 -3.89 -27.04 24.43
CA LYS A 200 -4.52 -27.95 25.39
C LYS A 200 -3.54 -28.28 26.52
N PRO A 201 -4.04 -28.63 27.71
CA PRO A 201 -3.19 -29.20 28.76
C PRO A 201 -2.53 -30.50 28.29
N GLY A 202 -1.28 -30.74 28.69
CA GLY A 202 -0.47 -31.87 28.26
C GLY A 202 0.28 -31.57 26.97
N ARG A 203 0.50 -32.59 26.13
CA ARG A 203 1.33 -32.49 24.93
C ARG A 203 0.65 -31.71 23.82
N ASN A 204 1.41 -30.79 23.24
CA ASN A 204 1.07 -29.96 22.10
C ASN A 204 2.18 -30.05 21.04
N CYS A 205 1.87 -29.61 19.82
CA CYS A 205 2.82 -29.42 18.73
C CYS A 205 2.65 -28.04 18.11
N ILE A 206 3.73 -27.29 17.97
CA ILE A 206 3.82 -26.12 17.12
C ILE A 206 4.64 -26.48 15.88
N ALA A 207 4.18 -26.04 14.71
CA ALA A 207 4.83 -26.39 13.46
C ALA A 207 4.82 -25.20 12.48
N PHE A 208 5.80 -25.16 11.57
CA PHE A 208 5.95 -24.11 10.58
C PHE A 208 6.38 -24.68 9.23
N GLU A 209 5.82 -24.16 8.16
CA GLU A 209 6.34 -24.23 6.81
C GLU A 209 7.10 -22.94 6.52
N VAL A 210 8.30 -23.03 5.94
CA VAL A 210 9.10 -21.86 5.56
C VAL A 210 9.50 -21.99 4.10
N GLY A 211 8.85 -21.19 3.24
CA GLY A 211 9.11 -21.09 1.82
C GLY A 211 10.24 -20.12 1.48
N GLY A 212 10.55 -19.96 0.18
CA GLY A 212 11.67 -19.16 -0.30
C GLY A 212 11.47 -17.65 -0.09
N GLY A 213 10.39 -17.12 -0.60
CA GLY A 213 10.09 -15.69 -0.57
C GLY A 213 11.26 -14.85 -1.09
N TRP A 214 11.45 -13.69 -0.49
CA TRP A 214 12.56 -12.78 -0.81
C TRP A 214 13.90 -13.19 -0.19
N ARG A 215 13.91 -14.15 0.76
CA ARG A 215 15.14 -14.63 1.37
C ARG A 215 15.95 -15.51 0.44
N ASP A 216 15.27 -16.33 -0.35
CA ASP A 216 15.86 -17.20 -1.36
C ASP A 216 15.90 -16.43 -2.68
N ASN A 217 17.02 -15.77 -2.97
CA ASN A 217 17.23 -14.91 -4.13
C ASN A 217 16.26 -15.20 -5.30
N PRO A 218 15.10 -14.55 -5.37
CA PRO A 218 14.10 -14.84 -6.41
C PRO A 218 14.58 -14.42 -7.79
N GLY A 219 15.57 -13.54 -7.84
CA GLY A 219 16.15 -12.98 -9.04
C GLY A 219 17.42 -13.66 -9.52
N GLN A 220 17.70 -14.91 -9.11
CA GLN A 220 18.93 -15.62 -9.53
C GLN A 220 19.12 -15.69 -11.06
N TYR A 221 18.05 -15.50 -11.82
CA TYR A 221 18.05 -15.49 -13.30
C TYR A 221 18.03 -14.06 -13.88
N THR A 222 18.02 -13.02 -13.07
CA THR A 222 18.03 -11.62 -13.50
C THR A 222 19.19 -10.85 -12.88
N ALA A 223 19.75 -9.90 -13.63
CA ALA A 223 20.76 -8.98 -13.10
C ALA A 223 20.19 -7.90 -12.17
N LEU A 224 18.86 -7.83 -12.01
CA LEU A 224 18.18 -6.77 -11.25
C LEU A 224 18.45 -6.81 -9.74
N PHE A 225 18.75 -7.99 -9.17
CA PHE A 225 18.93 -8.13 -7.72
C PHE A 225 20.38 -8.25 -7.26
N ARG A 226 21.33 -7.93 -8.13
CA ARG A 226 22.78 -8.05 -7.82
C ARG A 226 23.26 -7.19 -6.65
N ASP A 227 22.53 -6.15 -6.30
CA ASP A 227 22.89 -5.20 -5.25
C ASP A 227 22.30 -5.52 -3.87
N ALA A 228 21.41 -6.51 -3.79
CA ALA A 228 20.83 -6.98 -2.54
C ALA A 228 21.81 -7.90 -1.79
N THR A 229 21.93 -7.69 -0.48
CA THR A 229 22.90 -8.41 0.38
C THR A 229 22.22 -9.30 1.42
N PHE A 230 20.90 -9.32 1.50
CA PHE A 230 20.14 -10.02 2.52
C PHE A 230 19.70 -11.43 2.11
N PHE A 231 20.04 -11.90 0.92
CA PHE A 231 19.74 -13.28 0.48
C PHE A 231 20.51 -14.33 1.29
N GLY A 232 19.99 -15.52 1.35
CA GLY A 232 20.64 -16.64 2.02
C GLY A 232 19.69 -17.74 2.48
N ASP A 233 20.17 -18.63 3.36
CA ASP A 233 19.41 -19.77 3.87
C ASP A 233 18.11 -19.35 4.53
N ARG A 234 17.07 -20.16 4.35
CA ARG A 234 15.79 -20.00 5.06
C ARG A 234 16.02 -20.27 6.54
N ARG A 235 15.41 -19.46 7.38
CA ARG A 235 15.57 -19.48 8.84
C ARG A 235 14.24 -19.29 9.53
N LEU A 236 14.14 -19.81 10.74
CA LEU A 236 12.97 -19.62 11.59
C LEU A 236 13.43 -19.22 12.99
N THR A 237 12.69 -18.30 13.59
CA THR A 237 12.72 -18.04 15.03
C THR A 237 11.31 -17.76 15.51
N PHE A 238 10.96 -18.22 16.70
CA PHE A 238 9.65 -17.98 17.30
C PHE A 238 9.70 -18.03 18.81
N MET A 239 8.72 -17.35 19.43
CA MET A 239 8.40 -17.41 20.85
C MET A 239 6.89 -17.52 21.00
N MET A 240 6.43 -18.31 21.95
CA MET A 240 5.05 -18.33 22.39
C MET A 240 4.99 -18.17 23.88
N ASP A 241 4.37 -17.08 24.35
CA ASP A 241 4.16 -16.80 25.76
C ASP A 241 2.80 -17.33 26.19
N VAL A 242 2.78 -18.10 27.27
CA VAL A 242 1.57 -18.68 27.85
C VAL A 242 1.44 -18.22 29.30
N GLU A 243 0.28 -17.63 29.64
CA GLU A 243 -0.09 -17.25 31.01
C GLU A 243 -1.17 -18.19 31.55
N TYR A 244 -1.02 -18.62 32.78
CA TYR A 244 -1.96 -19.50 33.47
C TYR A 244 -2.88 -18.71 34.41
N ALA A 245 -4.01 -19.32 34.77
CA ALA A 245 -4.99 -18.74 35.67
C ALA A 245 -4.46 -18.49 37.10
N ASP A 246 -3.39 -19.21 37.50
CA ASP A 246 -2.69 -19.02 38.78
C ASP A 246 -1.70 -17.85 38.77
N GLY A 247 -1.58 -17.14 37.65
CA GLY A 247 -0.67 -16.00 37.44
C GLY A 247 0.78 -16.41 37.10
N THR A 248 1.08 -17.71 36.97
CA THR A 248 2.37 -18.15 36.43
C THR A 248 2.38 -18.11 34.90
N GLY A 249 3.56 -18.04 34.29
CA GLY A 249 3.73 -18.07 32.84
C GLY A 249 4.89 -18.93 32.43
N GLU A 250 4.90 -19.36 31.19
CA GLU A 250 6.03 -20.00 30.54
C GLU A 250 6.19 -19.58 29.08
N ARG A 251 7.40 -19.69 28.56
CA ARG A 251 7.74 -19.39 27.18
C ARG A 251 8.21 -20.63 26.43
N ILE A 252 7.57 -20.91 25.32
CA ILE A 252 7.98 -21.93 24.36
C ILE A 252 8.68 -21.19 23.20
N SER A 253 9.91 -21.56 22.84
CA SER A 253 10.66 -20.86 21.80
C SER A 253 11.37 -21.80 20.83
N SER A 254 11.84 -21.30 19.70
CA SER A 254 12.77 -21.99 18.83
C SER A 254 14.07 -22.36 19.58
N GLY A 255 14.82 -23.34 19.08
CA GLY A 255 16.06 -23.84 19.67
C GLY A 255 16.29 -25.32 19.36
N GLU A 256 17.17 -25.96 20.08
CA GLU A 256 17.61 -27.36 19.86
C GLU A 256 16.48 -28.41 19.89
N ALA A 257 15.37 -28.09 20.59
CA ALA A 257 14.21 -28.98 20.65
C ALA A 257 13.33 -28.95 19.38
N VAL A 258 13.62 -28.05 18.42
CA VAL A 258 12.95 -28.00 17.11
C VAL A 258 13.52 -29.09 16.22
N GLN A 259 12.66 -29.72 15.44
CA GLN A 259 13.01 -30.66 14.37
C GLN A 259 12.69 -30.04 13.02
N CYS A 260 13.46 -30.38 11.99
CA CYS A 260 13.28 -29.89 10.61
C CYS A 260 13.39 -31.05 9.62
N GLY A 261 12.64 -30.95 8.54
CA GLY A 261 12.69 -31.87 7.40
C GLY A 261 12.16 -31.23 6.13
N PHE A 262 12.07 -32.03 5.08
CA PHE A 262 11.53 -31.68 3.79
C PHE A 262 10.18 -32.38 3.59
N GLY A 263 9.33 -31.76 2.78
CA GLY A 263 7.98 -32.24 2.50
C GLY A 263 7.60 -32.08 1.05
N PRO A 264 6.30 -32.14 0.75
CA PRO A 264 5.78 -32.20 -0.63
C PRO A 264 6.03 -30.91 -1.44
N SER A 265 6.23 -29.74 -0.84
CA SER A 265 6.62 -28.52 -1.58
C SER A 265 8.12 -28.60 -1.90
N VAL A 266 8.43 -29.17 -3.08
CA VAL A 266 9.81 -29.48 -3.53
C VAL A 266 10.49 -28.31 -4.22
N LYS A 267 9.73 -27.30 -4.61
CA LYS A 267 10.20 -25.98 -5.07
C LYS A 267 9.24 -24.92 -4.55
N SER A 268 9.81 -23.84 -4.04
CA SER A 268 9.06 -22.66 -3.59
C SER A 268 9.86 -21.43 -3.98
N ALA A 269 9.43 -20.74 -5.06
CA ALA A 269 10.15 -19.61 -5.64
C ALA A 269 9.15 -18.51 -6.03
N LEU A 270 9.38 -17.30 -5.51
CA LEU A 270 8.44 -16.19 -5.63
C LEU A 270 8.02 -15.87 -7.08
N PHE A 271 8.96 -15.92 -8.04
CA PHE A 271 8.68 -15.62 -9.45
C PHE A 271 8.38 -16.85 -10.30
N ASN A 272 8.90 -18.02 -9.89
CA ASN A 272 8.88 -19.22 -10.68
C ASN A 272 7.79 -20.21 -10.27
N GLY A 273 7.10 -19.91 -9.17
CA GLY A 273 5.99 -20.71 -8.68
C GLY A 273 6.40 -21.83 -7.71
N GLU A 274 5.44 -22.69 -7.41
CA GLU A 274 5.59 -23.80 -6.47
C GLU A 274 5.39 -25.15 -7.18
N ASP A 275 6.30 -26.11 -6.92
CA ASP A 275 6.16 -27.49 -7.35
C ASP A 275 5.84 -28.37 -6.11
N TYR A 276 4.65 -29.00 -6.11
CA TYR A 276 4.17 -29.87 -5.06
C TYR A 276 4.18 -31.35 -5.49
N ASP A 277 4.85 -32.22 -4.74
CA ASP A 277 4.92 -33.67 -5.01
C ASP A 277 4.22 -34.46 -3.89
N ALA A 278 3.00 -34.90 -4.11
CA ALA A 278 2.20 -35.65 -3.15
C ALA A 278 2.77 -37.07 -2.85
N ASN A 279 3.78 -37.55 -3.61
CA ASN A 279 4.47 -38.79 -3.30
C ASN A 279 5.31 -38.70 -2.00
N ILE A 280 5.70 -37.49 -1.57
CA ILE A 280 6.44 -37.25 -0.34
C ILE A 280 5.48 -37.24 0.85
N ASP A 281 5.52 -38.29 1.67
CA ASP A 281 4.59 -38.48 2.78
C ASP A 281 5.16 -37.93 4.09
N ILE A 282 4.56 -36.88 4.61
CA ILE A 282 4.80 -36.32 5.93
C ILE A 282 3.51 -36.21 6.75
N THR A 283 2.56 -37.12 6.50
CA THR A 283 1.27 -37.13 7.20
C THR A 283 1.46 -37.12 8.72
N GLY A 284 0.75 -36.23 9.41
CA GLY A 284 0.82 -36.04 10.85
C GLY A 284 1.99 -35.16 11.36
N TRP A 285 2.81 -34.56 10.49
CA TRP A 285 3.96 -33.76 10.92
C TRP A 285 3.61 -32.54 11.76
N LYS A 286 2.37 -32.04 11.65
CA LYS A 286 1.82 -30.92 12.43
C LYS A 286 1.25 -31.33 13.78
N GLU A 287 1.28 -32.63 14.09
CA GLU A 287 0.63 -33.24 15.26
C GLU A 287 1.64 -33.87 16.21
N VAL A 288 1.19 -34.14 17.43
CA VAL A 288 1.99 -34.82 18.44
C VAL A 288 2.27 -36.29 18.03
N GLY A 289 3.53 -36.74 18.16
CA GLY A 289 3.94 -38.11 17.93
C GLY A 289 4.60 -38.41 16.59
N PHE A 290 4.75 -37.43 15.71
CA PHE A 290 5.49 -37.59 14.46
C PHE A 290 7.01 -37.73 14.73
N GLY A 291 7.68 -38.64 14.06
CA GLY A 291 9.11 -38.94 14.28
C GLY A 291 9.99 -38.93 13.04
N GLY A 292 9.55 -38.23 11.97
CA GLY A 292 10.21 -38.28 10.67
C GLY A 292 11.25 -37.21 10.36
N PHE A 293 11.40 -36.21 11.26
CA PHE A 293 12.32 -35.08 11.03
C PHE A 293 13.57 -35.14 11.90
N GLU A 294 14.63 -34.51 11.47
CA GLU A 294 15.90 -34.44 12.18
C GLU A 294 16.01 -33.20 13.07
N GLU A 295 17.03 -33.18 13.96
CA GLU A 295 17.34 -31.99 14.75
C GLU A 295 17.79 -30.83 13.86
N VAL A 296 17.38 -29.62 14.21
CA VAL A 296 17.79 -28.38 13.51
C VAL A 296 19.29 -28.07 13.72
N LYS A 297 19.79 -27.16 12.89
CA LYS A 297 21.04 -26.45 13.11
C LYS A 297 20.70 -25.09 13.73
N LEU A 298 21.31 -24.76 14.87
CA LEU A 298 21.32 -23.39 15.36
C LEU A 298 22.13 -22.51 14.39
N CYS A 299 21.67 -21.31 14.12
CA CYS A 299 22.37 -20.38 13.25
C CYS A 299 22.36 -18.97 13.83
N ASP A 300 23.28 -18.14 13.35
CA ASP A 300 23.35 -16.73 13.77
C ASP A 300 22.07 -15.99 13.37
N ALA A 301 21.67 -15.04 14.20
CA ALA A 301 20.62 -14.09 13.82
C ALA A 301 21.05 -13.29 12.59
N PRO A 302 20.12 -12.90 11.71
CA PRO A 302 20.38 -11.81 10.77
C PRO A 302 20.84 -10.56 11.53
N VAL A 303 21.54 -9.66 10.83
CA VAL A 303 22.04 -8.42 11.43
C VAL A 303 20.89 -7.46 11.75
N GLY A 304 19.78 -7.56 11.00
CA GLY A 304 18.63 -6.68 11.13
C GLY A 304 17.94 -6.74 12.50
N GLU A 305 17.48 -5.59 12.94
CA GLU A 305 16.71 -5.44 14.19
C GLU A 305 15.36 -6.17 14.10
N MET A 306 14.98 -6.86 15.17
CA MET A 306 13.68 -7.51 15.27
C MET A 306 12.58 -6.49 15.63
N ARG A 307 11.60 -6.32 14.74
CA ARG A 307 10.47 -5.39 14.95
C ARG A 307 9.12 -6.09 14.69
N PRO A 308 8.04 -5.72 15.39
CA PRO A 308 6.73 -6.26 15.08
C PRO A 308 6.26 -5.82 13.70
N MET A 309 5.56 -6.70 12.99
CA MET A 309 4.85 -6.37 11.76
C MET A 309 3.58 -5.58 12.11
N LEU A 310 3.50 -4.32 11.68
CA LEU A 310 2.40 -3.42 12.04
C LEU A 310 1.42 -3.18 10.88
N ILE A 311 1.81 -3.46 9.65
CA ILE A 311 0.91 -3.35 8.49
C ILE A 311 -0.11 -4.50 8.49
N PRO A 312 -1.26 -4.32 7.84
CA PRO A 312 -2.19 -5.42 7.63
C PRO A 312 -1.53 -6.58 6.88
N PRO A 313 -1.90 -7.85 7.17
CA PRO A 313 -1.37 -9.00 6.45
C PRO A 313 -1.90 -9.06 5.01
N ILE A 314 -1.24 -9.85 4.16
CA ILE A 314 -1.78 -10.27 2.88
C ILE A 314 -2.87 -11.30 3.14
N ARG A 315 -4.05 -11.13 2.53
CA ARG A 315 -5.20 -12.03 2.65
C ARG A 315 -5.80 -12.38 1.30
N GLU A 316 -6.58 -13.46 1.27
CA GLU A 316 -7.51 -13.72 0.17
C GLU A 316 -8.61 -12.67 0.18
N LYS A 317 -8.81 -11.98 -0.95
CA LYS A 317 -9.76 -10.88 -1.03
C LYS A 317 -10.96 -11.22 -1.91
N ARG A 318 -10.72 -11.54 -3.15
CA ARG A 318 -11.77 -11.90 -4.11
C ARG A 318 -11.46 -13.23 -4.77
N VAL A 319 -12.49 -13.93 -5.18
CA VAL A 319 -12.38 -15.18 -5.92
C VAL A 319 -13.11 -15.02 -7.24
N TYR A 320 -12.39 -15.27 -8.32
CA TYR A 320 -12.89 -15.17 -9.68
C TYR A 320 -13.09 -16.57 -10.25
N LYS A 321 -14.29 -16.82 -10.80
CA LYS A 321 -14.58 -18.00 -11.58
C LYS A 321 -14.14 -17.77 -13.02
N PRO A 322 -13.84 -18.83 -13.80
CA PRO A 322 -13.57 -18.69 -15.20
C PRO A 322 -14.71 -17.98 -15.95
N LEU A 323 -14.36 -17.00 -16.77
CA LEU A 323 -15.26 -16.44 -17.78
C LEU A 323 -15.41 -17.41 -18.94
N SER A 324 -14.30 -18.06 -19.35
CA SER A 324 -14.29 -19.10 -20.39
C SER A 324 -13.15 -20.09 -20.17
N ILE A 325 -13.34 -21.30 -20.70
CA ILE A 325 -12.30 -22.34 -20.85
C ILE A 325 -12.26 -22.76 -22.32
N SER A 326 -11.10 -22.63 -22.93
CA SER A 326 -10.87 -22.98 -24.33
C SER A 326 -9.81 -24.06 -24.44
N ARG A 327 -10.06 -25.11 -25.22
CA ARG A 327 -9.09 -26.18 -25.45
C ARG A 327 -8.02 -25.78 -26.47
N MET A 328 -6.74 -26.03 -26.10
CA MET A 328 -5.58 -25.81 -26.97
C MET A 328 -4.68 -27.04 -26.96
N GLY A 329 -4.82 -27.92 -27.96
CA GLY A 329 -4.07 -29.17 -28.01
C GLY A 329 -4.36 -30.09 -26.80
N GLU A 330 -3.34 -30.36 -25.98
CA GLU A 330 -3.43 -31.12 -24.74
C GLU A 330 -3.64 -30.23 -23.48
N SER A 331 -3.75 -28.93 -23.66
CA SER A 331 -3.93 -27.95 -22.61
C SER A 331 -5.29 -27.26 -22.70
N SER A 332 -5.68 -26.57 -21.64
CA SER A 332 -6.82 -25.66 -21.56
C SER A 332 -6.33 -24.25 -21.24
N ILE A 333 -6.83 -23.26 -21.98
CA ILE A 333 -6.66 -21.83 -21.66
C ILE A 333 -7.90 -21.35 -20.93
N ILE A 334 -7.70 -20.75 -19.78
CA ILE A 334 -8.75 -20.24 -18.92
C ILE A 334 -8.63 -18.70 -18.87
N ASP A 335 -9.71 -17.99 -19.16
CA ASP A 335 -9.85 -16.55 -18.95
C ASP A 335 -10.67 -16.32 -17.69
N PHE A 336 -10.13 -15.61 -16.70
CA PHE A 336 -10.83 -15.20 -15.48
C PHE A 336 -11.52 -13.83 -15.62
N GLY A 337 -11.35 -13.14 -16.74
CA GLY A 337 -12.01 -11.86 -17.03
C GLY A 337 -11.44 -10.66 -16.28
N GLN A 338 -10.53 -10.87 -15.32
CA GLN A 338 -9.88 -9.83 -14.52
C GLN A 338 -8.39 -10.12 -14.40
N ASN A 339 -7.56 -9.13 -14.66
CA ASN A 339 -6.13 -9.19 -14.33
C ASN A 339 -5.96 -8.97 -12.83
N ILE A 340 -5.37 -9.92 -12.12
CA ILE A 340 -5.19 -9.93 -10.66
C ILE A 340 -3.74 -10.24 -10.28
N ALA A 341 -3.39 -9.97 -9.04
CA ALA A 341 -2.24 -10.58 -8.37
C ALA A 341 -2.75 -11.63 -7.37
N GLY A 342 -2.29 -12.88 -7.51
CA GLY A 342 -2.78 -13.96 -6.67
C GLY A 342 -2.36 -15.34 -7.12
N VAL A 343 -3.17 -16.33 -6.82
CA VAL A 343 -2.91 -17.75 -7.09
C VAL A 343 -4.10 -18.43 -7.74
N VAL A 344 -3.85 -19.56 -8.39
CA VAL A 344 -4.91 -20.45 -8.86
C VAL A 344 -5.20 -21.50 -7.79
N ARG A 345 -6.47 -21.62 -7.41
CA ARG A 345 -7.00 -22.69 -6.56
C ARG A 345 -7.74 -23.69 -7.44
N MET A 346 -7.40 -24.95 -7.31
CA MET A 346 -7.97 -26.01 -8.15
C MET A 346 -8.44 -27.20 -7.32
N LYS A 347 -9.64 -27.69 -7.62
CA LYS A 347 -10.11 -29.01 -7.19
C LYS A 347 -9.33 -30.07 -7.95
N LEU A 348 -8.63 -30.91 -7.23
CA LEU A 348 -7.81 -31.95 -7.86
C LEU A 348 -8.64 -33.18 -8.25
N PRO A 349 -8.51 -33.67 -9.47
CA PRO A 349 -9.12 -34.93 -9.90
C PRO A 349 -8.38 -36.12 -9.29
N LYS A 350 -8.92 -37.31 -9.46
CA LYS A 350 -8.19 -38.54 -9.13
C LYS A 350 -7.40 -38.99 -10.36
N LEU A 351 -6.07 -38.82 -10.30
CA LEU A 351 -5.16 -39.20 -11.39
C LEU A 351 -4.15 -40.25 -10.90
N PRO A 352 -3.56 -41.04 -11.83
CA PRO A 352 -2.52 -42.04 -11.47
C PRO A 352 -1.29 -41.39 -10.84
N GLN A 353 -0.57 -42.18 -10.03
CA GLN A 353 0.72 -41.79 -9.46
C GLN A 353 1.68 -41.27 -10.54
N GLY A 354 2.38 -40.22 -10.20
CA GLY A 354 3.36 -39.56 -11.10
C GLY A 354 2.76 -38.70 -12.20
N THR A 355 1.43 -38.61 -12.33
CA THR A 355 0.79 -37.65 -13.21
C THR A 355 1.09 -36.25 -12.68
N GLN A 356 1.43 -35.32 -13.57
CA GLN A 356 1.70 -33.93 -13.20
C GLN A 356 0.73 -32.98 -13.90
N ILE A 357 0.13 -32.08 -13.13
CA ILE A 357 -0.58 -30.92 -13.64
C ILE A 357 0.36 -29.73 -13.60
N THR A 358 0.36 -28.93 -14.68
CA THR A 358 1.12 -27.69 -14.78
C THR A 358 0.15 -26.53 -14.99
N ILE A 359 0.34 -25.43 -14.25
CA ILE A 359 -0.47 -24.22 -14.28
C ILE A 359 0.46 -23.05 -14.60
N ALA A 360 0.42 -22.54 -15.82
CA ALA A 360 1.21 -21.38 -16.25
C ALA A 360 0.32 -20.13 -16.34
N HIS A 361 0.86 -18.97 -16.03
CA HIS A 361 0.13 -17.72 -15.85
C HIS A 361 0.59 -16.64 -16.83
N SER A 362 -0.33 -15.76 -17.28
CA SER A 362 0.00 -14.55 -18.03
C SER A 362 -1.12 -13.51 -17.94
N GLU A 363 -0.75 -12.24 -18.12
CA GLU A 363 -1.71 -11.13 -18.21
C GLU A 363 -2.45 -11.11 -19.56
N GLU A 364 -1.83 -11.62 -20.62
CA GLU A 364 -2.29 -11.51 -22.01
C GLU A 364 -2.17 -12.82 -22.80
N LEU A 365 -2.91 -12.91 -23.90
CA LEU A 365 -2.77 -13.96 -24.91
C LEU A 365 -1.98 -13.46 -26.13
N ASP A 366 -1.26 -14.37 -26.78
CA ASP A 366 -0.62 -14.09 -28.06
C ASP A 366 -1.63 -14.15 -29.25
N GLU A 367 -1.14 -13.97 -30.44
CA GLU A 367 -1.97 -13.98 -31.68
C GLU A 367 -2.61 -15.36 -31.97
N ASN A 368 -2.08 -16.43 -31.39
CA ASN A 368 -2.58 -17.78 -31.54
C ASN A 368 -3.58 -18.17 -30.43
N GLY A 369 -3.79 -17.30 -29.46
CA GLY A 369 -4.61 -17.55 -28.28
C GLY A 369 -3.90 -18.33 -27.19
N ASP A 370 -2.57 -18.48 -27.20
CA ASP A 370 -1.74 -19.00 -26.13
C ASP A 370 -1.24 -17.88 -25.24
N LEU A 371 -0.67 -18.22 -24.08
CA LEU A 371 -0.14 -17.23 -23.13
C LEU A 371 0.96 -16.37 -23.76
N TYR A 372 0.82 -15.06 -23.64
CA TYR A 372 1.87 -14.11 -24.03
C TYR A 372 2.88 -13.95 -22.89
N THR A 373 3.94 -14.75 -22.90
CA THR A 373 4.91 -14.84 -21.79
C THR A 373 6.08 -13.86 -21.91
N ALA A 374 6.19 -13.11 -23.00
CA ALA A 374 7.29 -12.15 -23.19
C ALA A 374 7.32 -11.05 -22.10
N VAL A 375 6.16 -10.69 -21.53
CA VAL A 375 6.03 -9.73 -20.43
C VAL A 375 6.54 -10.24 -19.08
N LEU A 376 6.76 -11.55 -18.96
CA LEU A 376 7.26 -12.16 -17.71
C LEU A 376 8.78 -12.04 -17.57
N ARG A 377 9.50 -11.75 -18.66
CA ARG A 377 10.98 -11.72 -18.75
C ARG A 377 11.59 -13.03 -18.25
N GLY A 378 12.21 -13.02 -17.04
CA GLY A 378 12.85 -14.18 -16.42
C GLY A 378 11.95 -15.01 -15.49
N ALA A 379 10.73 -14.56 -15.19
CA ALA A 379 9.81 -15.30 -14.35
C ALA A 379 9.15 -16.46 -15.11
N GLU A 380 9.22 -17.70 -14.56
CA GLU A 380 8.51 -18.86 -15.13
C GLU A 380 7.01 -18.77 -14.90
N ALA A 381 6.56 -18.16 -13.81
CA ALA A 381 5.17 -17.98 -13.39
C ALA A 381 4.35 -19.28 -13.55
N THR A 382 4.89 -20.40 -13.04
CA THR A 382 4.36 -21.75 -13.29
C THR A 382 4.35 -22.59 -12.03
N ASP A 383 3.18 -23.11 -11.65
CA ASP A 383 2.97 -24.00 -10.52
C ASP A 383 2.73 -25.43 -11.02
N LYS A 384 3.13 -26.44 -10.22
CA LYS A 384 2.98 -27.84 -10.59
C LYS A 384 2.50 -28.68 -9.41
N TYR A 385 1.63 -29.65 -9.70
CA TYR A 385 1.19 -30.66 -8.76
C TYR A 385 1.42 -32.07 -9.32
N THR A 386 2.19 -32.90 -8.59
CA THR A 386 2.45 -34.29 -8.94
C THR A 386 1.65 -35.21 -8.02
N PHE A 387 0.82 -36.08 -8.61
CA PHE A 387 -0.10 -36.96 -7.90
C PHE A 387 0.58 -38.16 -7.26
N ALA A 388 0.17 -38.51 -6.04
CA ALA A 388 0.49 -39.77 -5.37
C ALA A 388 -0.39 -40.93 -5.87
N GLY A 389 -1.63 -40.64 -6.30
CA GLY A 389 -2.56 -41.61 -6.86
C GLY A 389 -3.10 -42.67 -5.89
N ASP A 390 -2.88 -42.54 -4.59
CA ASP A 390 -3.20 -43.49 -3.55
C ASP A 390 -4.11 -42.96 -2.42
N GLY A 391 -4.74 -41.81 -2.67
CA GLY A 391 -5.65 -41.13 -1.74
C GLY A 391 -5.00 -40.13 -0.77
N ARG A 392 -3.68 -39.92 -0.87
CA ARG A 392 -2.95 -38.84 -0.17
C ARG A 392 -3.05 -37.52 -0.89
N ASP A 393 -3.48 -37.54 -2.14
CA ASP A 393 -3.66 -36.34 -2.92
C ASP A 393 -4.65 -35.38 -2.23
N LEU A 394 -4.33 -34.09 -2.26
CA LEU A 394 -5.21 -33.04 -1.75
C LEU A 394 -6.52 -33.02 -2.58
N SER A 395 -7.64 -32.69 -1.93
CA SER A 395 -8.89 -32.49 -2.65
C SER A 395 -8.96 -31.14 -3.36
N VAL A 396 -8.27 -30.16 -2.80
CA VAL A 396 -8.10 -28.80 -3.34
C VAL A 396 -6.66 -28.38 -3.11
N TRP A 397 -6.04 -27.76 -4.08
CA TRP A 397 -4.68 -27.25 -3.97
C TRP A 397 -4.56 -25.84 -4.53
N GLN A 398 -3.72 -25.04 -3.91
CA GLN A 398 -3.16 -23.77 -4.36
C GLN A 398 -1.72 -23.66 -3.83
N PRO A 399 -0.83 -22.90 -4.48
CA PRO A 399 0.51 -22.63 -3.93
C PRO A 399 0.44 -21.74 -2.69
N ASP A 400 1.38 -21.91 -1.74
CA ASP A 400 1.40 -21.19 -0.47
C ASP A 400 2.39 -20.01 -0.44
N PHE A 401 3.54 -20.11 -1.16
CA PHE A 401 4.66 -19.18 -1.00
C PHE A 401 5.05 -18.44 -2.27
N THR A 402 4.08 -18.24 -3.15
CA THR A 402 4.20 -17.44 -4.37
C THR A 402 2.91 -16.68 -4.64
N TYR A 403 2.95 -15.77 -5.58
CA TYR A 403 1.79 -15.20 -6.26
C TYR A 403 2.19 -14.84 -7.69
N HIS A 404 1.22 -14.70 -8.58
CA HIS A 404 1.41 -14.36 -9.98
C HIS A 404 0.50 -13.19 -10.36
N GLY A 405 0.93 -12.38 -11.33
CA GLY A 405 0.09 -11.40 -12.01
C GLY A 405 -0.50 -12.06 -13.26
N PHE A 406 -1.83 -12.17 -13.36
CA PHE A 406 -2.46 -12.88 -14.48
C PHE A 406 -3.94 -12.55 -14.64
N ARG A 407 -4.40 -12.67 -15.89
CA ARG A 407 -5.81 -12.82 -16.27
C ARG A 407 -6.04 -14.21 -16.85
N TYR A 408 -5.03 -14.73 -17.56
CA TYR A 408 -5.11 -16.00 -18.31
C TYR A 408 -4.21 -17.05 -17.68
N VAL A 409 -4.69 -18.30 -17.71
CA VAL A 409 -3.95 -19.45 -17.21
C VAL A 409 -4.01 -20.57 -18.22
N ARG A 410 -2.87 -21.26 -18.42
CA ARG A 410 -2.81 -22.50 -19.17
C ARG A 410 -2.64 -23.67 -18.23
N VAL A 411 -3.62 -24.59 -18.24
CA VAL A 411 -3.56 -25.85 -17.50
C VAL A 411 -3.21 -26.99 -18.45
N THR A 412 -2.18 -27.75 -18.10
CA THR A 412 -1.73 -28.94 -18.84
C THR A 412 -1.78 -30.16 -17.96
N GLY A 413 -2.08 -31.35 -18.55
CA GLY A 413 -2.17 -32.63 -17.82
C GLY A 413 -3.55 -32.96 -17.25
N PHE A 414 -4.48 -32.02 -17.33
CA PHE A 414 -5.87 -32.14 -16.87
C PHE A 414 -6.75 -31.06 -17.54
N GLU A 415 -8.01 -31.39 -17.79
CA GLU A 415 -9.00 -30.45 -18.33
C GLU A 415 -9.95 -30.04 -17.17
N PRO A 416 -9.79 -28.83 -16.59
CA PRO A 416 -10.65 -28.38 -15.50
C PRO A 416 -12.03 -28.00 -15.99
N ASP A 417 -13.05 -28.14 -15.15
CA ASP A 417 -14.36 -27.55 -15.38
C ASP A 417 -14.49 -26.16 -14.74
N MET A 418 -15.57 -25.45 -15.09
CA MET A 418 -15.83 -24.08 -14.61
C MET A 418 -15.96 -23.95 -13.09
N ASP A 419 -16.33 -25.04 -12.41
CA ASP A 419 -16.48 -25.06 -10.94
C ASP A 419 -15.25 -25.64 -10.23
N GLY A 420 -14.33 -26.21 -11.01
CA GLY A 420 -13.11 -26.90 -10.53
C GLY A 420 -11.89 -26.01 -10.38
N ILE A 421 -11.90 -24.78 -10.91
CA ILE A 421 -10.76 -23.88 -10.90
C ILE A 421 -11.21 -22.45 -10.57
N GLU A 422 -10.40 -21.74 -9.80
CA GLU A 422 -10.65 -20.38 -9.34
C GLU A 422 -9.35 -19.56 -9.35
N ALA A 423 -9.44 -18.28 -9.67
CA ALA A 423 -8.37 -17.33 -9.40
C ALA A 423 -8.66 -16.64 -8.06
N VAL A 424 -7.71 -16.70 -7.15
CA VAL A 424 -7.80 -16.12 -5.80
C VAL A 424 -6.87 -14.93 -5.72
N GLU A 425 -7.46 -13.76 -5.56
CA GLU A 425 -6.74 -12.49 -5.41
C GLU A 425 -6.12 -12.39 -4.01
N LEU A 426 -4.83 -12.09 -3.97
CA LEU A 426 -4.05 -11.90 -2.75
C LEU A 426 -3.49 -10.49 -2.72
N HIS A 427 -3.75 -9.73 -1.66
CA HIS A 427 -3.07 -8.46 -1.42
C HIS A 427 -3.09 -8.05 0.06
N THR A 428 -2.22 -7.11 0.45
CA THR A 428 -2.22 -6.50 1.78
C THR A 428 -3.60 -5.92 2.08
N ASP A 429 -4.21 -6.32 3.20
CA ASP A 429 -5.60 -6.00 3.56
C ASP A 429 -5.76 -4.54 4.04
N MET A 430 -5.28 -3.57 3.24
CA MET A 430 -5.55 -2.17 3.52
C MET A 430 -7.04 -1.86 3.33
N GLN A 431 -7.60 -1.14 4.30
CA GLN A 431 -9.02 -0.81 4.26
C GLN A 431 -9.28 0.34 3.28
N PRO A 432 -10.40 0.33 2.54
CA PRO A 432 -10.79 1.49 1.73
C PRO A 432 -10.95 2.74 2.61
N ALA A 433 -10.37 3.86 2.16
CA ALA A 433 -10.52 5.18 2.79
C ALA A 433 -11.49 6.08 2.04
N GLY A 434 -11.60 5.93 0.71
CA GLY A 434 -12.44 6.76 -0.13
C GLY A 434 -13.40 5.98 -1.01
N PHE A 435 -14.27 6.74 -1.68
CA PHE A 435 -15.10 6.25 -2.78
C PHE A 435 -15.42 7.39 -3.74
N PHE A 436 -15.56 7.07 -5.00
CA PHE A 436 -15.93 8.02 -6.06
C PHE A 436 -16.94 7.39 -7.03
N VAL A 437 -17.97 8.15 -7.38
CA VAL A 437 -18.94 7.80 -8.42
C VAL A 437 -19.38 9.05 -9.14
N SER A 438 -19.47 9.01 -10.46
CA SER A 438 -19.87 10.15 -11.28
C SER A 438 -20.94 9.79 -12.32
N GLY A 439 -21.44 10.81 -13.00
CA GLY A 439 -22.34 10.66 -14.15
C GLY A 439 -21.62 10.19 -15.43
N SER A 440 -20.30 9.99 -15.39
CA SER A 440 -19.47 9.51 -16.51
C SER A 440 -19.07 8.05 -16.32
N ALA A 441 -19.51 7.18 -17.22
CA ALA A 441 -19.11 5.77 -17.18
C ALA A 441 -17.60 5.60 -17.37
N ALA A 442 -16.96 6.47 -18.18
CA ALA A 442 -15.52 6.43 -18.42
C ALA A 442 -14.71 6.77 -17.16
N LEU A 443 -15.09 7.82 -16.39
CA LEU A 443 -14.43 8.14 -15.12
C LEU A 443 -14.63 7.04 -14.07
N ASN A 444 -15.84 6.47 -13.98
CA ASN A 444 -16.10 5.38 -13.05
C ASN A 444 -15.28 4.12 -13.38
N ALA A 445 -15.14 3.81 -14.69
CA ALA A 445 -14.32 2.70 -15.14
C ALA A 445 -12.83 2.95 -14.89
N LEU A 446 -12.34 4.17 -15.09
CA LEU A 446 -10.96 4.56 -14.76
C LEU A 446 -10.68 4.36 -13.28
N HIS A 447 -11.54 4.90 -12.42
CA HIS A 447 -11.43 4.73 -10.96
C HIS A 447 -11.37 3.26 -10.56
N GLU A 448 -12.26 2.41 -11.09
CA GLU A 448 -12.23 0.96 -10.82
C GLU A 448 -10.93 0.30 -11.31
N GLN A 449 -10.42 0.66 -12.51
CA GLN A 449 -9.14 0.15 -13.00
C GLN A 449 -7.97 0.53 -12.09
N VAL A 450 -7.96 1.77 -11.56
CA VAL A 450 -6.93 2.22 -10.62
C VAL A 450 -7.01 1.43 -9.32
N LEU A 451 -8.18 1.28 -8.72
CA LEU A 451 -8.36 0.47 -7.50
C LEU A 451 -7.85 -0.96 -7.68
N ARG A 452 -8.19 -1.62 -8.81
CA ARG A 452 -7.70 -2.99 -9.10
C ARG A 452 -6.19 -3.04 -9.27
N THR A 453 -5.62 -2.00 -9.88
CA THR A 453 -4.17 -1.91 -10.08
C THR A 453 -3.44 -1.68 -8.76
N GLU A 454 -3.96 -0.79 -7.91
CA GLU A 454 -3.42 -0.55 -6.57
C GLU A 454 -3.45 -1.83 -5.73
N GLU A 455 -4.60 -2.52 -5.66
CA GLU A 455 -4.77 -3.80 -4.95
C GLU A 455 -3.79 -4.87 -5.46
N GLY A 456 -3.64 -5.01 -6.79
CA GLY A 456 -2.70 -5.93 -7.43
C GLY A 456 -1.22 -5.64 -7.14
N ASN A 457 -0.90 -4.46 -6.61
CA ASN A 457 0.46 -4.01 -6.30
C ASN A 457 0.68 -3.68 -4.81
N MET A 458 -0.07 -4.36 -3.93
CA MET A 458 0.04 -4.26 -2.47
C MET A 458 0.43 -5.61 -1.87
N HIS A 459 1.73 -5.91 -1.81
CA HIS A 459 2.25 -7.17 -1.28
C HIS A 459 3.29 -6.93 -0.18
N SER A 460 2.82 -6.41 0.97
CA SER A 460 3.62 -5.95 2.12
C SER A 460 4.57 -4.78 1.81
N ILE A 461 4.75 -4.46 0.57
CA ILE A 461 5.32 -3.24 -0.03
C ILE A 461 4.40 -2.79 -1.16
N LEU A 462 4.58 -1.57 -1.65
CA LEU A 462 3.87 -1.06 -2.82
C LEU A 462 4.71 -1.33 -4.06
N THR A 463 4.41 -2.43 -4.78
CA THR A 463 5.18 -2.88 -5.94
C THR A 463 4.85 -2.08 -7.20
N ASP A 464 5.76 -2.12 -8.18
CA ASP A 464 5.57 -1.59 -9.53
C ASP A 464 4.68 -2.49 -10.39
N CYS A 465 4.84 -3.80 -10.28
CA CYS A 465 4.14 -4.80 -11.09
C CYS A 465 4.04 -6.14 -10.35
N PRO A 466 3.05 -7.03 -10.67
CA PRO A 466 2.90 -8.30 -9.98
C PRO A 466 3.37 -9.53 -10.77
N GLN A 467 3.66 -9.42 -12.11
CA GLN A 467 3.74 -10.59 -12.97
C GLN A 467 5.15 -11.07 -13.31
N ARG A 468 6.12 -10.14 -13.43
CA ARG A 468 7.46 -10.42 -13.94
C ARG A 468 8.49 -10.58 -12.82
N ASP A 469 9.75 -10.82 -13.18
CA ASP A 469 10.90 -10.93 -12.28
C ASP A 469 11.37 -9.56 -11.74
N GLU A 470 10.44 -8.76 -11.22
CA GLU A 470 10.68 -7.43 -10.64
C GLU A 470 9.95 -7.30 -9.30
N ARG A 471 8.72 -6.83 -9.26
CA ARG A 471 7.84 -6.72 -8.07
C ARG A 471 8.50 -5.93 -6.94
N MET A 472 9.08 -4.78 -7.28
CA MET A 472 9.83 -3.94 -6.36
C MET A 472 9.08 -2.65 -5.99
N GLY A 473 9.42 -2.08 -4.85
CA GLY A 473 8.94 -0.75 -4.45
C GLY A 473 9.75 0.35 -5.13
N TRP A 474 9.49 0.62 -6.41
CA TRP A 474 10.16 1.69 -7.17
C TRP A 474 9.76 3.07 -6.66
N MET A 475 10.78 3.86 -6.26
CA MET A 475 10.57 5.15 -5.62
C MET A 475 10.23 6.29 -6.59
N ASN A 476 10.63 6.20 -7.86
CA ASN A 476 10.22 7.18 -8.86
C ASN A 476 8.72 7.04 -9.21
N ASP A 477 8.23 5.83 -9.45
CA ASP A 477 6.80 5.56 -9.69
C ASP A 477 5.96 5.95 -8.49
N ALA A 478 6.45 5.65 -7.28
CA ALA A 478 5.81 5.97 -6.03
C ALA A 478 5.63 7.46 -5.77
N THR A 479 6.43 8.34 -6.38
CA THR A 479 6.37 9.78 -6.10
C THR A 479 4.97 10.38 -6.36
N VAL A 480 4.33 10.04 -7.48
CA VAL A 480 2.96 10.49 -7.78
C VAL A 480 1.90 9.52 -7.29
N ARG A 481 2.22 8.21 -7.18
CA ARG A 481 1.33 7.20 -6.62
C ARG A 481 0.99 7.52 -5.16
N PHE A 482 1.96 7.94 -4.35
CA PHE A 482 1.73 8.24 -2.94
C PHE A 482 0.87 9.49 -2.69
N GLU A 483 0.71 10.36 -3.69
CA GLU A 483 -0.28 11.44 -3.64
C GLU A 483 -1.72 10.93 -3.91
N GLU A 484 -1.88 9.75 -4.52
CA GLU A 484 -3.16 9.13 -4.85
C GLU A 484 -3.62 8.13 -3.78
N THR A 485 -2.73 7.23 -3.35
CA THR A 485 -3.04 6.10 -2.47
C THR A 485 -3.88 6.48 -1.23
N PRO A 486 -3.63 7.60 -0.50
CA PRO A 486 -4.39 7.93 0.71
C PRO A 486 -5.83 8.40 0.46
N TYR A 487 -6.18 8.75 -0.78
CA TYR A 487 -7.58 8.98 -1.14
C TYR A 487 -8.37 7.69 -1.24
N ASN A 488 -7.72 6.59 -1.61
CA ASN A 488 -8.37 5.31 -1.85
C ASN A 488 -8.25 4.33 -0.68
N PHE A 489 -7.13 4.38 0.08
CA PHE A 489 -6.81 3.39 1.12
C PHE A 489 -6.31 4.03 2.42
N ASP A 490 -6.64 3.38 3.55
CA ASP A 490 -6.01 3.67 4.86
C ASP A 490 -4.58 3.11 4.86
N CYS A 491 -3.67 3.93 4.36
CA CYS A 491 -2.27 3.56 4.15
C CYS A 491 -1.30 4.14 5.18
N ALA A 492 -1.77 4.74 6.29
CA ALA A 492 -0.90 5.35 7.30
C ALA A 492 0.20 4.40 7.79
N GLY A 493 -0.15 3.17 8.15
CA GLY A 493 0.82 2.16 8.60
C GLY A 493 1.79 1.72 7.49
N MET A 494 1.32 1.64 6.23
CA MET A 494 2.16 1.33 5.08
C MET A 494 3.17 2.45 4.79
N PHE A 495 2.75 3.70 4.83
CA PHE A 495 3.64 4.85 4.63
C PHE A 495 4.70 4.94 5.74
N LYS A 496 4.30 4.73 7.01
CA LYS A 496 5.25 4.65 8.12
C LYS A 496 6.29 3.54 7.90
N LYS A 497 5.85 2.34 7.43
CA LYS A 497 6.76 1.24 7.08
C LYS A 497 7.72 1.65 5.96
N ILE A 498 7.23 2.22 4.86
CA ILE A 498 8.06 2.64 3.72
C ILE A 498 9.11 3.67 4.15
N VAL A 499 8.72 4.67 4.92
CA VAL A 499 9.64 5.69 5.45
C VAL A 499 10.73 5.03 6.30
N ARG A 500 10.36 4.14 7.22
CA ARG A 500 11.32 3.40 8.07
C ARG A 500 12.22 2.46 7.29
N ASP A 501 11.69 1.78 6.27
CA ASP A 501 12.48 0.91 5.39
C ASP A 501 13.55 1.71 4.64
N ILE A 502 13.23 2.91 4.13
CA ILE A 502 14.21 3.80 3.48
C ILE A 502 15.27 4.26 4.49
N MET A 503 14.84 4.74 5.66
CA MET A 503 15.74 5.19 6.72
C MET A 503 16.72 4.11 7.15
N SER A 504 16.26 2.86 7.22
CA SER A 504 17.07 1.73 7.70
C SER A 504 18.28 1.41 6.80
N VAL A 505 18.24 1.80 5.53
CA VAL A 505 19.28 1.56 4.53
C VAL A 505 19.88 2.86 3.96
N GLN A 506 19.48 4.02 4.49
CA GLN A 506 20.02 5.31 4.07
C GLN A 506 21.53 5.41 4.39
N HIS A 507 22.32 5.84 3.45
CA HIS A 507 23.76 6.01 3.64
C HIS A 507 24.08 7.24 4.50
N SER A 508 25.28 7.26 5.09
CA SER A 508 25.75 8.35 5.96
C SER A 508 25.91 9.69 5.26
N ASP A 509 25.98 9.71 3.93
CA ASP A 509 25.97 10.92 3.08
C ASP A 509 24.56 11.37 2.70
N GLY A 510 23.54 10.71 3.21
CA GLY A 510 22.12 10.99 2.96
C GLY A 510 21.53 10.30 1.73
N ALA A 511 22.34 9.58 0.94
CA ALA A 511 21.84 8.88 -0.25
C ALA A 511 20.80 7.81 0.09
N ILE A 512 19.74 7.70 -0.72
CA ILE A 512 18.73 6.65 -0.65
C ILE A 512 18.78 5.75 -1.87
N SER A 513 18.09 4.59 -1.81
CA SER A 513 17.96 3.62 -2.92
C SER A 513 16.82 4.00 -3.86
N CYS A 514 16.91 3.59 -5.13
CA CYS A 514 15.80 3.69 -6.10
C CYS A 514 14.65 2.74 -5.79
N THR A 515 14.87 1.66 -5.04
CA THR A 515 13.85 0.68 -4.64
C THR A 515 13.86 0.46 -3.14
N VAL A 516 12.69 0.17 -2.56
CA VAL A 516 12.53 -0.11 -1.13
C VAL A 516 11.66 -1.36 -0.92
N PRO A 517 12.19 -2.40 -0.28
CA PRO A 517 13.58 -2.58 0.18
C PRO A 517 14.63 -2.47 -0.94
N LYS A 518 15.90 -2.30 -0.56
CA LYS A 518 16.99 -2.18 -1.54
C LYS A 518 17.24 -3.50 -2.27
N LEU A 519 16.80 -3.56 -3.50
CA LEU A 519 17.01 -4.71 -4.39
C LEU A 519 17.87 -4.33 -5.59
N TYR A 520 17.67 -3.13 -6.14
CA TYR A 520 18.28 -2.67 -7.37
C TYR A 520 18.44 -1.15 -7.39
N GLY A 521 19.37 -0.69 -8.18
CA GLY A 521 19.52 0.72 -8.56
C GLY A 521 20.71 1.42 -7.94
N SER A 522 20.88 2.64 -8.41
CA SER A 522 22.02 3.48 -8.05
C SER A 522 21.92 4.06 -6.65
N PHE A 523 23.05 4.38 -6.05
CA PHE A 523 23.20 5.31 -4.95
C PHE A 523 24.05 6.51 -5.44
N PRO A 524 23.59 7.74 -5.27
CA PRO A 524 22.25 8.12 -4.82
C PRO A 524 21.16 7.70 -5.82
N ALA A 525 19.91 7.59 -5.36
CA ALA A 525 18.75 7.39 -6.21
C ALA A 525 18.58 8.55 -7.21
N ASP A 526 17.74 8.33 -8.25
CA ASP A 526 17.32 9.46 -9.09
C ASP A 526 16.62 10.53 -8.24
N PRO A 527 16.90 11.81 -8.44
CA PRO A 527 16.28 12.89 -7.66
C PRO A 527 14.76 12.94 -7.71
N VAL A 528 14.12 12.33 -8.73
CA VAL A 528 12.65 12.22 -8.80
C VAL A 528 12.08 11.22 -7.78
N CYS A 529 12.92 10.44 -7.09
CA CYS A 529 12.53 9.57 -5.98
C CYS A 529 12.18 10.36 -4.70
N SER A 530 11.33 11.38 -4.84
CA SER A 530 10.83 12.20 -3.72
C SER A 530 9.74 11.53 -2.91
N SER A 531 9.29 10.35 -3.32
CA SER A 531 8.29 9.53 -2.62
C SER A 531 8.60 9.31 -1.13
N PHE A 532 9.88 9.33 -0.75
CA PHE A 532 10.32 9.30 0.65
C PHE A 532 9.68 10.43 1.48
N LEU A 533 9.79 11.67 0.99
CA LEU A 533 9.19 12.83 1.66
C LEU A 533 7.68 12.87 1.46
N VAL A 534 7.20 12.48 0.27
CA VAL A 534 5.77 12.45 -0.05
C VAL A 534 5.04 11.49 0.89
N ALA A 535 5.53 10.26 1.11
CA ALA A 535 4.93 9.32 2.05
C ALA A 535 4.78 9.91 3.46
N GLY A 536 5.82 10.56 3.98
CA GLY A 536 5.77 11.22 5.29
C GLY A 536 4.77 12.38 5.34
N TRP A 537 4.75 13.20 4.28
CA TRP A 537 3.83 14.34 4.20
C TRP A 537 2.37 13.89 4.07
N GLU A 538 2.07 12.92 3.23
CA GLU A 538 0.70 12.42 3.02
C GLU A 538 0.18 11.66 4.25
N ALA A 539 1.05 10.94 4.97
CA ALA A 539 0.70 10.35 6.26
C ALA A 539 0.26 11.43 7.27
N TYR A 540 0.95 12.56 7.30
CA TYR A 540 0.56 13.70 8.14
C TYR A 540 -0.71 14.39 7.64
N ALA A 541 -0.80 14.72 6.36
CA ALA A 541 -1.90 15.48 5.80
C ALA A 541 -3.23 14.74 5.89
N HIS A 542 -3.28 13.46 5.52
CA HIS A 542 -4.49 12.66 5.50
C HIS A 542 -4.82 12.01 6.86
N PHE A 543 -3.82 11.49 7.57
CA PHE A 543 -4.03 10.71 8.79
C PHE A 543 -3.59 11.41 10.07
N GLY A 544 -2.93 12.57 9.98
CA GLY A 544 -2.43 13.33 11.12
C GLY A 544 -1.22 12.67 11.80
N ASP A 545 -0.45 11.86 11.07
CA ASP A 545 0.72 11.16 11.61
C ASP A 545 1.92 12.10 11.78
N CYS A 546 1.93 12.82 12.89
CA CYS A 546 3.03 13.69 13.29
C CYS A 546 4.27 12.90 13.77
N GLU A 547 4.07 11.65 14.22
CA GLU A 547 5.14 10.80 14.75
C GLU A 547 6.11 10.42 13.63
N THR A 548 5.60 9.98 12.47
CA THR A 548 6.43 9.67 11.30
C THR A 548 7.25 10.88 10.82
N LEU A 549 6.65 12.08 10.81
CA LEU A 549 7.40 13.29 10.49
C LEU A 549 8.51 13.58 11.50
N THR A 550 8.23 13.41 12.80
CA THR A 550 9.20 13.65 13.87
C THR A 550 10.37 12.68 13.78
N GLU A 551 10.08 11.40 13.58
CA GLU A 551 11.08 10.32 13.46
C GLU A 551 11.98 10.51 12.22
N ALA A 552 11.41 10.94 11.09
CA ALA A 552 12.09 10.90 9.80
C ALA A 552 12.65 12.26 9.32
N PHE A 553 12.34 13.38 9.98
CA PHE A 553 12.68 14.71 9.48
C PHE A 553 14.16 14.87 9.14
N ASP A 554 15.05 14.41 10.01
CA ASP A 554 16.50 14.56 9.78
C ASP A 554 16.99 13.66 8.63
N SER A 555 16.35 12.51 8.41
CA SER A 555 16.61 11.63 7.25
C SER A 555 16.11 12.24 5.94
N PHE A 556 14.94 12.87 5.94
CA PHE A 556 14.44 13.64 4.79
C PHE A 556 15.39 14.79 4.43
N ALA A 557 15.87 15.51 5.45
CA ALA A 557 16.84 16.57 5.31
C ALA A 557 18.20 16.07 4.77
N ALA A 558 18.64 14.90 5.23
CA ALA A 558 19.87 14.28 4.74
C ALA A 558 19.79 13.92 3.24
N TRP A 559 18.62 13.43 2.77
CA TRP A 559 18.42 13.18 1.33
C TRP A 559 18.53 14.45 0.50
N GLU A 560 17.91 15.55 0.91
CA GLU A 560 18.03 16.81 0.21
C GLU A 560 19.47 17.35 0.23
N ASN A 561 20.18 17.21 1.35
CA ASN A 561 21.59 17.56 1.43
C ASN A 561 22.46 16.74 0.47
N CYS A 562 22.13 15.46 0.27
CA CYS A 562 22.78 14.63 -0.74
C CYS A 562 22.56 15.17 -2.15
N LEU A 563 21.34 15.59 -2.51
CA LEU A 563 21.03 16.20 -3.81
C LEU A 563 21.82 17.49 -4.02
N LEU A 564 21.91 18.34 -2.98
CA LEU A 564 22.69 19.58 -3.03
C LEU A 564 24.19 19.34 -3.20
N ALA A 565 24.72 18.29 -2.59
CA ALA A 565 26.11 17.89 -2.79
C ALA A 565 26.41 17.43 -4.23
N HIS A 566 25.38 17.03 -4.98
CA HIS A 566 25.42 16.66 -6.40
C HIS A 566 24.81 17.77 -7.29
N SER A 567 24.94 19.02 -6.88
CA SER A 567 24.43 20.18 -7.61
C SER A 567 25.53 21.17 -7.92
N ASP A 568 25.44 21.80 -9.10
CA ASP A 568 26.27 22.93 -9.50
C ASP A 568 25.38 24.19 -9.46
N ASP A 569 25.72 25.17 -8.62
CA ASP A 569 24.92 26.40 -8.44
C ASP A 569 23.42 26.13 -8.25
N TYR A 570 23.07 25.19 -7.37
CA TYR A 570 21.70 24.72 -7.09
C TYR A 570 21.00 23.99 -8.25
N ILE A 571 21.69 23.58 -9.29
CA ILE A 571 21.19 22.75 -10.37
C ILE A 571 21.70 21.33 -10.16
N VAL A 572 20.82 20.39 -9.90
CA VAL A 572 21.19 18.97 -9.77
C VAL A 572 21.80 18.47 -11.09
N ASN A 573 22.95 17.81 -11.03
CA ASN A 573 23.79 17.53 -12.20
C ASN A 573 23.64 16.08 -12.73
N TYR A 574 22.69 15.29 -12.21
CA TYR A 574 22.40 13.94 -12.68
C TYR A 574 20.89 13.67 -12.76
N SER A 575 20.53 12.68 -13.59
CA SER A 575 19.20 12.09 -13.71
C SER A 575 19.31 10.72 -14.38
N TYR A 576 18.48 9.78 -13.95
CA TYR A 576 18.42 8.44 -14.56
C TYR A 576 17.10 8.21 -15.31
N TYR A 577 15.99 8.67 -14.75
CA TYR A 577 14.63 8.43 -15.23
C TYR A 577 13.93 9.70 -15.74
N GLY A 578 13.90 10.77 -14.94
CA GLY A 578 13.14 11.99 -15.26
C GLY A 578 11.64 11.71 -15.36
N ASP A 579 10.97 12.31 -16.36
CA ASP A 579 9.57 12.06 -16.69
C ASP A 579 9.46 10.79 -17.56
N TRP A 580 9.29 9.65 -16.90
CA TRP A 580 9.50 8.31 -17.44
C TRP A 580 8.31 7.76 -18.22
N ALA A 581 8.57 6.89 -19.18
CA ALA A 581 7.61 6.01 -19.88
C ALA A 581 6.42 6.71 -20.55
N GLY A 582 6.58 7.93 -21.02
CA GLY A 582 5.56 8.62 -21.83
C GLY A 582 5.17 7.82 -23.08
N PRO A 583 4.16 8.29 -23.86
CA PRO A 583 3.79 7.68 -25.13
C PRO A 583 5.01 7.52 -26.04
N ALA A 584 5.07 6.44 -26.81
CA ALA A 584 6.27 6.03 -27.55
C ALA A 584 6.86 7.11 -28.46
N TYR A 585 6.02 7.99 -29.01
CA TYR A 585 6.50 9.11 -29.84
C TYR A 585 7.19 10.24 -29.04
N ALA A 586 7.01 10.27 -27.73
CA ALA A 586 7.62 11.25 -26.82
C ALA A 586 8.86 10.70 -26.08
N CYS A 587 9.21 9.44 -26.32
CA CYS A 587 10.33 8.75 -25.70
C CYS A 587 11.48 8.50 -26.67
N GLU A 588 12.66 8.12 -26.11
CA GLU A 588 13.82 7.70 -26.88
C GLU A 588 13.47 6.62 -27.89
N PRO A 589 14.11 6.61 -29.09
CA PRO A 589 13.88 5.57 -30.08
C PRO A 589 14.32 4.18 -29.59
N ASN A 590 13.92 3.15 -30.32
CA ASN A 590 14.20 1.74 -29.99
C ASN A 590 13.62 1.30 -28.64
N ASP A 591 12.37 1.68 -28.41
CA ASP A 591 11.59 1.33 -27.23
C ASP A 591 12.15 1.88 -25.90
N GLY A 592 12.98 2.94 -25.93
CA GLY A 592 13.39 3.65 -24.74
C GLY A 592 12.22 4.26 -23.97
N ALA A 593 12.39 4.51 -22.69
CA ALA A 593 11.35 5.07 -21.81
C ALA A 593 11.66 6.50 -21.33
N ARG A 594 12.88 7.00 -21.54
CA ARG A 594 13.22 8.39 -21.21
C ARG A 594 12.54 9.36 -22.15
N SER A 595 12.00 10.44 -21.60
CA SER A 595 11.42 11.51 -22.41
C SER A 595 12.48 12.22 -23.27
N ILE A 596 12.16 12.42 -24.56
CA ILE A 596 12.98 13.24 -25.48
C ILE A 596 12.59 14.72 -25.45
N VAL A 597 11.50 15.07 -24.77
CA VAL A 597 10.99 16.44 -24.72
C VAL A 597 11.13 17.10 -23.34
N THR A 598 11.42 16.30 -22.30
CA THR A 598 11.57 16.76 -20.91
C THR A 598 12.94 16.35 -20.38
N PRO A 599 13.91 17.29 -20.30
CA PRO A 599 15.24 16.98 -19.80
C PRO A 599 15.23 16.49 -18.35
N GLY A 600 15.88 15.36 -18.08
CA GLY A 600 15.90 14.76 -16.75
C GLY A 600 16.47 15.68 -15.68
N ILE A 601 17.54 16.44 -15.97
CA ILE A 601 18.13 17.42 -15.03
C ILE A 601 17.12 18.53 -14.62
N PHE A 602 16.20 18.91 -15.51
CA PHE A 602 15.13 19.85 -15.18
C PHE A 602 14.18 19.24 -14.14
N MET A 603 13.77 17.97 -14.33
CA MET A 603 12.98 17.21 -13.38
C MET A 603 13.71 17.05 -12.04
N SER A 604 14.95 16.61 -12.08
CA SER A 604 15.80 16.41 -10.89
C SER A 604 15.89 17.68 -10.03
N THR A 605 16.16 18.83 -10.66
CA THR A 605 16.25 20.11 -9.94
C THR A 605 14.89 20.58 -9.43
N GLY A 606 13.81 20.32 -10.19
CA GLY A 606 12.45 20.62 -9.77
C GLY A 606 12.04 19.82 -8.53
N TYR A 607 12.41 18.56 -8.43
CA TYR A 607 12.14 17.75 -7.24
C TYR A 607 13.02 18.13 -6.04
N SER A 608 14.26 18.56 -6.20
CA SER A 608 15.04 19.17 -5.11
C SER A 608 14.35 20.45 -4.59
N TYR A 609 13.83 21.29 -5.48
CA TYR A 609 12.97 22.43 -5.07
C TYR A 609 11.72 21.97 -4.30
N PHE A 610 11.02 20.95 -4.79
CA PHE A 610 9.83 20.40 -4.16
C PHE A 610 10.13 19.83 -2.79
N ASN A 611 11.21 19.08 -2.63
CA ASN A 611 11.68 18.55 -1.35
C ASN A 611 11.91 19.68 -0.34
N CYS A 612 12.57 20.77 -0.74
CA CYS A 612 12.75 21.94 0.13
C CYS A 612 11.40 22.56 0.56
N LYS A 613 10.42 22.63 -0.33
CA LYS A 613 9.06 23.09 0.03
C LYS A 613 8.39 22.15 1.03
N LEU A 614 8.51 20.82 0.83
CA LEU A 614 7.98 19.85 1.78
C LEU A 614 8.67 19.94 3.14
N LEU A 615 10.00 20.01 3.17
CA LEU A 615 10.79 20.16 4.41
C LEU A 615 10.42 21.43 5.18
N SER A 616 10.24 22.55 4.47
CA SER A 616 9.76 23.80 5.12
C SER A 616 8.37 23.62 5.74
N ARG A 617 7.43 22.95 5.04
CA ARG A 617 6.08 22.67 5.56
C ARG A 617 6.11 21.70 6.73
N MET A 618 6.93 20.64 6.66
CA MET A 618 7.13 19.68 7.75
C MET A 618 7.75 20.35 8.98
N ALA A 619 8.79 21.17 8.79
CA ALA A 619 9.43 21.94 9.87
C ALA A 619 8.42 22.84 10.58
N LYS A 620 7.58 23.55 9.83
CA LYS A 620 6.48 24.34 10.37
C LYS A 620 5.51 23.50 11.20
N ALA A 621 5.11 22.33 10.68
CA ALA A 621 4.21 21.40 11.38
C ALA A 621 4.81 20.90 12.71
N LEU A 622 6.14 20.72 12.75
CA LEU A 622 6.90 20.28 13.91
C LEU A 622 7.35 21.44 14.84
N GLY A 623 7.06 22.70 14.49
CA GLY A 623 7.52 23.87 15.27
C GLY A 623 9.03 24.12 15.21
N ARG A 624 9.70 23.64 14.16
CA ARG A 624 11.16 23.80 13.91
C ARG A 624 11.41 25.08 13.11
N GLU A 625 11.25 26.23 13.72
CA GLU A 625 11.28 27.54 13.02
C GLU A 625 12.58 27.81 12.23
N ALA A 626 13.74 27.39 12.76
CA ALA A 626 15.02 27.57 12.07
C ALA A 626 15.09 26.75 10.78
N ASP A 627 14.56 25.52 10.79
CA ASP A 627 14.53 24.65 9.62
C ASP A 627 13.51 25.15 8.61
N GLU A 628 12.34 25.64 9.05
CA GLU A 628 11.33 26.27 8.19
C GLU A 628 11.96 27.42 7.39
N GLN A 629 12.69 28.30 8.08
CA GLN A 629 13.35 29.43 7.42
C GLN A 629 14.44 28.93 6.46
N HIS A 630 15.30 28.01 6.89
CA HIS A 630 16.38 27.45 6.08
C HIS A 630 15.89 26.86 4.75
N TYR A 631 14.89 25.97 4.80
CA TYR A 631 14.37 25.32 3.60
C TYR A 631 13.56 26.25 2.73
N THR A 632 12.91 27.27 3.30
CA THR A 632 12.26 28.35 2.52
C THR A 632 13.29 29.16 1.72
N GLU A 633 14.42 29.55 2.32
CA GLU A 633 15.50 30.30 1.67
C GLU A 633 16.18 29.45 0.60
N LEU A 634 16.41 28.15 0.88
CA LEU A 634 17.02 27.21 -0.04
C LEU A 634 16.12 26.98 -1.27
N ALA A 635 14.82 26.73 -1.08
CA ALA A 635 13.87 26.66 -2.18
C ALA A 635 13.91 27.94 -3.04
N GLY A 636 13.97 29.11 -2.40
CA GLY A 636 14.13 30.38 -3.11
C GLY A 636 15.40 30.45 -3.95
N SER A 637 16.51 29.85 -3.51
CA SER A 637 17.78 29.80 -4.24
C SER A 637 17.71 28.87 -5.45
N ILE A 638 17.14 27.67 -5.27
CA ILE A 638 16.92 26.71 -6.36
C ILE A 638 15.98 27.32 -7.42
N LYS A 639 14.88 27.94 -7.00
CA LYS A 639 13.95 28.64 -7.93
C LYS A 639 14.66 29.68 -8.76
N ARG A 640 15.52 30.51 -8.15
CA ARG A 640 16.30 31.54 -8.89
C ARG A 640 17.25 30.90 -9.90
N ALA A 641 17.93 29.82 -9.54
CA ALA A 641 18.83 29.08 -10.43
C ALA A 641 18.07 28.47 -11.61
N MET A 642 16.92 27.85 -11.37
CA MET A 642 16.04 27.28 -12.41
C MET A 642 15.56 28.35 -13.38
N LEU A 643 15.10 29.51 -12.87
CA LEU A 643 14.67 30.63 -13.71
C LEU A 643 15.82 31.19 -14.54
N ALA A 644 17.01 31.36 -13.94
CA ALA A 644 18.18 31.87 -14.66
C ALA A 644 18.63 30.94 -15.79
N LYS A 645 18.48 29.62 -15.61
CA LYS A 645 18.93 28.63 -16.58
C LYS A 645 17.90 28.31 -17.66
N TRP A 646 16.61 28.28 -17.33
CA TRP A 646 15.58 27.64 -18.17
C TRP A 646 14.39 28.52 -18.51
N TYR A 647 14.25 29.72 -17.92
CA TYR A 647 13.08 30.56 -18.20
C TYR A 647 13.28 31.43 -19.43
N ASP A 648 12.37 31.26 -20.39
CA ASP A 648 12.25 32.11 -21.58
C ASP A 648 11.08 33.08 -21.38
N ALA A 649 11.41 34.35 -21.05
CA ALA A 649 10.43 35.39 -20.78
C ALA A 649 9.63 35.79 -22.03
N ASP A 650 10.25 35.80 -23.22
CA ASP A 650 9.62 36.18 -24.46
C ASP A 650 8.51 35.24 -24.85
N ASN A 651 8.75 33.94 -24.60
CA ASN A 651 7.82 32.88 -24.90
C ASN A 651 6.96 32.43 -23.70
N ALA A 652 7.17 32.92 -22.48
CA ALA A 652 6.59 32.38 -21.25
C ALA A 652 6.76 30.84 -21.16
N ALA A 653 7.98 30.40 -21.33
CA ALA A 653 8.29 28.99 -21.41
C ALA A 653 9.36 28.60 -20.39
N MET A 654 9.25 27.38 -19.86
CA MET A 654 10.29 26.75 -19.05
C MET A 654 10.96 25.63 -19.84
N CYS A 655 12.29 25.54 -19.73
CA CYS A 655 13.14 24.53 -20.33
C CYS A 655 12.89 24.40 -21.85
N THR A 656 12.36 23.28 -22.33
CA THR A 656 12.03 23.07 -23.75
C THR A 656 10.73 23.72 -24.17
N GLY A 657 9.92 24.19 -23.22
CA GLY A 657 8.57 24.70 -23.46
C GLY A 657 7.54 23.61 -23.79
N SER A 658 7.90 22.31 -23.66
CA SER A 658 6.97 21.16 -23.86
C SER A 658 5.85 21.17 -22.84
N MET A 659 4.75 20.44 -23.11
CA MET A 659 3.64 20.26 -22.17
C MET A 659 4.12 19.86 -20.78
N ALA A 660 5.02 18.85 -20.70
CA ALA A 660 5.56 18.36 -19.43
C ALA A 660 6.37 19.44 -18.69
N CYS A 661 7.25 20.15 -19.38
CA CYS A 661 8.04 21.24 -18.75
C CYS A 661 7.14 22.38 -18.24
N GLN A 662 6.08 22.73 -18.97
CA GLN A 662 5.15 23.77 -18.56
C GLN A 662 4.28 23.30 -17.38
N ALA A 663 3.68 22.10 -17.46
CA ALA A 663 2.88 21.52 -16.39
C ALA A 663 3.69 21.44 -15.07
N PHE A 664 4.89 20.89 -15.13
CA PHE A 664 5.75 20.75 -13.96
C PHE A 664 6.16 22.09 -13.35
N ALA A 665 6.51 23.09 -14.18
CA ALA A 665 6.90 24.41 -13.70
C ALA A 665 5.73 25.19 -13.08
N LEU A 666 4.52 25.05 -13.61
CA LEU A 666 3.30 25.63 -13.05
C LEU A 666 2.96 24.98 -11.72
N TRP A 667 2.91 23.65 -11.67
CA TRP A 667 2.63 22.88 -10.46
C TRP A 667 3.62 23.19 -9.31
N LEU A 668 4.91 23.27 -9.60
CA LEU A 668 5.92 23.70 -8.62
C LEU A 668 5.74 25.15 -8.15
N GLY A 669 5.03 25.99 -8.90
CA GLY A 669 4.93 27.44 -8.67
C GLY A 669 6.26 28.16 -8.96
N ILE A 670 7.06 27.65 -9.89
CA ILE A 670 8.32 28.26 -10.30
C ILE A 670 8.09 29.39 -11.31
N MET A 671 7.16 29.19 -12.24
CA MET A 671 6.83 30.17 -13.28
C MET A 671 6.53 31.53 -12.67
N PRO A 672 7.06 32.65 -13.23
CA PRO A 672 6.65 34.00 -12.80
C PRO A 672 5.16 34.23 -12.97
N GLU A 673 4.49 34.76 -11.95
CA GLU A 673 3.02 34.90 -11.86
C GLU A 673 2.41 35.59 -13.11
N LYS A 674 3.07 36.64 -13.61
CA LYS A 674 2.65 37.38 -14.81
C LYS A 674 2.56 36.54 -16.09
N ASP A 675 3.26 35.37 -16.11
CA ASP A 675 3.37 34.51 -17.29
C ASP A 675 2.66 33.16 -17.11
N CYS A 676 2.17 32.83 -15.90
CA CYS A 676 1.51 31.58 -15.61
C CYS A 676 0.32 31.29 -16.55
N ALA A 677 -0.61 32.25 -16.68
CA ALA A 677 -1.77 32.07 -17.56
C ALA A 677 -1.38 31.91 -19.04
N ARG A 678 -0.31 32.58 -19.49
CA ARG A 678 0.21 32.47 -20.86
C ARG A 678 0.86 31.11 -21.10
N ALA A 679 1.60 30.58 -20.09
CA ALA A 679 2.22 29.28 -20.13
C ALA A 679 1.16 28.15 -20.13
N ALA A 680 0.16 28.23 -19.25
CA ALA A 680 -0.96 27.30 -19.19
C ALA A 680 -1.74 27.28 -20.52
N LYS A 681 -1.99 28.46 -21.11
CA LYS A 681 -2.65 28.55 -22.41
C LYS A 681 -1.84 27.88 -23.52
N LYS A 682 -0.52 28.05 -23.55
CA LYS A 682 0.35 27.39 -24.53
C LYS A 682 0.31 25.87 -24.39
N MET A 683 0.45 25.38 -23.16
CA MET A 683 0.36 23.96 -22.82
C MET A 683 -0.98 23.36 -23.30
N ARG A 684 -2.08 24.03 -23.02
CA ARG A 684 -3.41 23.63 -23.48
C ARG A 684 -3.56 23.69 -25.00
N ASP A 685 -3.09 24.76 -25.65
CA ASP A 685 -3.19 24.91 -27.10
C ASP A 685 -2.36 23.83 -27.84
N GLU A 686 -1.18 23.48 -27.33
CA GLU A 686 -0.37 22.35 -27.84
C GLU A 686 -1.15 21.02 -27.72
N LEU A 687 -1.76 20.75 -26.57
CA LEU A 687 -2.57 19.56 -26.33
C LEU A 687 -3.74 19.47 -27.30
N VAL A 688 -4.51 20.53 -27.47
CA VAL A 688 -5.69 20.57 -28.35
C VAL A 688 -5.28 20.47 -29.82
N ASN A 689 -4.22 21.19 -30.24
CA ASN A 689 -3.72 21.15 -31.63
C ASN A 689 -3.13 19.80 -32.02
N SER A 690 -2.59 19.04 -31.08
CA SER A 690 -2.14 17.67 -31.31
C SER A 690 -3.29 16.66 -31.36
N GLY A 691 -4.54 17.06 -31.14
CA GLY A 691 -5.67 16.13 -30.98
C GLY A 691 -5.62 15.35 -29.68
N TYR A 692 -5.18 16.00 -28.59
CA TYR A 692 -5.00 15.43 -27.26
C TYR A 692 -3.94 14.31 -27.19
N GLN A 693 -2.94 14.39 -28.07
CA GLN A 693 -1.74 13.55 -27.96
C GLN A 693 -0.76 14.22 -26.99
N PHE A 694 -0.81 13.83 -25.73
CA PHE A 694 0.09 14.37 -24.71
C PHE A 694 1.50 13.75 -24.80
N THR A 695 2.49 14.50 -24.35
CA THR A 695 3.92 14.11 -24.40
C THR A 695 4.52 13.93 -23.02
N THR A 696 3.68 13.94 -21.97
CA THR A 696 4.07 13.74 -20.58
C THR A 696 4.34 12.27 -20.26
N GLY A 697 5.28 12.02 -19.35
CA GLY A 697 5.51 10.71 -18.76
C GLY A 697 4.66 10.49 -17.51
N ASN A 698 5.04 9.48 -16.71
CA ASN A 698 4.29 9.07 -15.52
C ASN A 698 4.12 10.20 -14.48
N LEU A 699 5.14 11.04 -14.28
CA LEU A 699 5.10 12.14 -13.30
C LEU A 699 4.27 13.31 -13.82
N CYS A 700 4.60 13.81 -15.00
CA CYS A 700 4.01 15.05 -15.51
C CYS A 700 2.58 14.88 -16.03
N THR A 701 2.10 13.66 -16.33
CA THR A 701 0.71 13.43 -16.74
C THR A 701 -0.27 13.82 -15.62
N ARG A 702 0.07 13.54 -14.37
CA ARG A 702 -0.70 13.96 -13.21
C ARG A 702 -0.76 15.49 -13.12
N TYR A 703 0.39 16.15 -13.20
CA TYR A 703 0.48 17.62 -13.10
C TYR A 703 -0.16 18.35 -14.28
N LEU A 704 -0.15 17.76 -15.47
CA LEU A 704 -0.85 18.29 -16.64
C LEU A 704 -2.35 18.44 -16.36
N LEU A 705 -2.98 17.44 -15.77
CA LEU A 705 -4.41 17.47 -15.44
C LEU A 705 -4.71 18.54 -14.40
N ASP A 706 -3.90 18.65 -13.35
CA ASP A 706 -4.08 19.63 -12.28
C ASP A 706 -3.99 21.06 -12.83
N GLU A 707 -2.95 21.34 -13.60
CA GLU A 707 -2.73 22.69 -14.13
C GLU A 707 -3.74 23.07 -15.21
N LEU A 708 -4.27 22.10 -15.99
CA LEU A 708 -5.41 22.37 -16.86
C LEU A 708 -6.63 22.83 -16.05
N ALA A 709 -6.94 22.16 -14.95
CA ALA A 709 -8.08 22.52 -14.10
C ALA A 709 -7.87 23.87 -13.40
N GLU A 710 -6.70 24.11 -12.80
CA GLU A 710 -6.38 25.33 -12.06
C GLU A 710 -6.43 26.60 -12.95
N TYR A 711 -6.07 26.48 -14.23
CA TYR A 711 -6.13 27.59 -15.18
C TYR A 711 -7.44 27.65 -16.00
N GLY A 712 -8.48 26.88 -15.58
CA GLY A 712 -9.82 26.98 -16.14
C GLY A 712 -10.07 26.13 -17.38
N TYR A 713 -9.20 25.18 -17.69
CA TYR A 713 -9.32 24.26 -18.82
C TYR A 713 -9.79 22.86 -18.36
N ILE A 714 -10.72 22.84 -17.39
CA ILE A 714 -11.23 21.57 -16.80
C ILE A 714 -11.87 20.64 -17.84
N ASP A 715 -12.48 21.20 -18.91
CA ASP A 715 -13.08 20.41 -19.97
C ASP A 715 -12.03 19.68 -20.82
N ASP A 716 -10.83 20.28 -21.00
CA ASP A 716 -9.72 19.60 -21.66
C ASP A 716 -9.11 18.49 -20.80
N ALA A 717 -9.02 18.68 -19.47
CA ALA A 717 -8.65 17.63 -18.53
C ALA A 717 -9.66 16.46 -18.53
N TYR A 718 -10.96 16.79 -18.56
CA TYR A 718 -12.03 15.80 -18.67
C TYR A 718 -11.96 15.01 -19.98
N GLU A 719 -11.69 15.68 -21.11
CA GLU A 719 -11.50 15.03 -22.41
C GLU A 719 -10.34 14.03 -22.37
N LEU A 720 -9.19 14.39 -21.77
CA LEU A 720 -8.06 13.47 -21.60
C LEU A 720 -8.43 12.20 -20.82
N LEU A 721 -9.17 12.33 -19.74
CA LEU A 721 -9.56 11.22 -18.88
C LEU A 721 -10.64 10.31 -19.48
N THR A 722 -11.44 10.83 -20.41
CA THR A 722 -12.63 10.11 -20.91
C THR A 722 -12.56 9.66 -22.36
N ARG A 723 -11.57 10.14 -23.14
CA ARG A 723 -11.38 9.75 -24.55
C ARG A 723 -10.96 8.29 -24.69
N ASP A 724 -11.22 7.75 -25.87
CA ASP A 724 -10.93 6.35 -26.21
C ASP A 724 -9.74 6.15 -27.18
N GLU A 725 -9.24 7.25 -27.82
CA GLU A 725 -8.13 7.16 -28.75
C GLU A 725 -6.79 7.16 -28.02
N TYR A 726 -5.81 6.45 -28.61
CA TYR A 726 -4.42 6.42 -28.14
C TYR A 726 -3.78 7.83 -28.16
N PRO A 727 -3.00 8.23 -27.12
CA PRO A 727 -2.81 7.55 -25.83
C PRO A 727 -3.93 7.92 -24.87
N SER A 728 -4.53 6.94 -24.21
CA SER A 728 -5.55 7.20 -23.18
C SER A 728 -5.86 5.94 -22.36
N TRP A 729 -6.48 6.10 -21.19
CA TRP A 729 -7.03 4.99 -20.40
C TRP A 729 -8.24 4.34 -21.09
N GLY A 730 -8.99 5.08 -21.92
CA GLY A 730 -10.03 4.55 -22.77
C GLY A 730 -9.49 3.59 -23.83
N PHE A 731 -8.34 3.92 -24.42
CA PHE A 731 -7.64 2.98 -25.35
C PHE A 731 -7.26 1.67 -24.62
N MET A 732 -6.78 1.74 -23.38
CA MET A 732 -6.53 0.52 -22.61
C MET A 732 -7.82 -0.30 -22.45
N ARG A 733 -8.94 0.32 -22.06
CA ARG A 733 -10.25 -0.36 -21.92
C ARG A 733 -10.77 -0.95 -23.24
N GLN A 734 -10.60 -0.27 -24.35
CA GLN A 734 -10.97 -0.81 -25.66
C GLN A 734 -10.17 -2.06 -26.06
N ASN A 735 -8.99 -2.22 -25.47
CA ASN A 735 -8.16 -3.43 -25.57
C ASN A 735 -8.36 -4.35 -24.34
N GLU A 736 -9.55 -4.34 -23.73
CA GLU A 736 -9.99 -5.22 -22.64
C GLU A 736 -9.20 -5.10 -21.35
N ALA A 737 -8.47 -3.99 -21.11
CA ALA A 737 -7.75 -3.77 -19.87
C ALA A 737 -8.72 -3.68 -18.67
N THR A 738 -8.42 -4.42 -17.63
CA THR A 738 -9.13 -4.38 -16.33
C THR A 738 -8.30 -3.69 -15.24
N THR A 739 -7.05 -3.40 -15.56
CA THR A 739 -6.04 -2.71 -14.75
C THR A 739 -5.35 -1.64 -15.59
N VAL A 740 -4.63 -0.71 -14.98
CA VAL A 740 -3.83 0.30 -15.66
C VAL A 740 -2.51 -0.33 -16.13
N TRP A 741 -2.07 0.02 -17.33
CA TRP A 741 -0.84 -0.46 -17.91
C TRP A 741 0.36 0.45 -17.60
N GLU A 742 1.56 -0.13 -17.68
CA GLU A 742 2.83 0.59 -17.56
C GLU A 742 3.04 1.58 -18.71
N ARG A 743 2.59 1.22 -19.90
CA ARG A 743 2.66 2.04 -21.12
C ARG A 743 1.31 2.10 -21.80
N PHE A 744 1.11 3.11 -22.65
CA PHE A 744 -0.13 3.22 -23.43
C PHE A 744 -0.19 2.26 -24.64
N GLU A 745 0.91 1.61 -24.98
CA GLU A 745 0.98 0.64 -26.07
C GLU A 745 0.62 -0.77 -25.61
N LEU A 746 -0.22 -1.49 -26.39
CA LEU A 746 -0.74 -2.80 -26.00
C LEU A 746 0.38 -3.87 -25.84
N LYS A 747 1.27 -4.03 -26.80
CA LYS A 747 2.30 -5.10 -26.82
C LYS A 747 3.66 -4.62 -27.34
N LYS A 748 3.99 -3.37 -27.12
CA LYS A 748 5.29 -2.81 -27.50
C LYS A 748 6.25 -2.90 -26.32
N ASN A 749 7.52 -3.26 -26.59
CA ASN A 749 8.55 -3.43 -25.57
C ASN A 749 8.09 -4.32 -24.39
N PRO A 750 7.94 -5.63 -24.57
CA PRO A 750 7.36 -6.52 -23.56
C PRO A 750 8.15 -6.54 -22.25
N GLY A 751 9.45 -6.19 -22.27
CA GLY A 751 10.27 -6.07 -21.07
C GLY A 751 9.88 -4.91 -20.16
N MET A 752 9.07 -3.95 -20.68
CA MET A 752 8.58 -2.75 -19.97
C MET A 752 7.13 -2.46 -20.35
N ASN A 753 6.27 -3.46 -20.31
CA ASN A 753 4.86 -3.30 -20.59
C ASN A 753 4.02 -4.26 -19.75
N SER A 754 4.09 -4.08 -18.42
CA SER A 754 3.16 -4.72 -17.50
C SER A 754 1.75 -4.19 -17.73
N HIS A 755 0.77 -5.06 -17.73
CA HIS A 755 -0.64 -4.68 -17.79
C HIS A 755 -1.31 -4.51 -16.42
N ASN A 756 -0.51 -4.46 -15.35
CA ASN A 756 -0.93 -4.14 -14.00
C ASN A 756 0.16 -3.29 -13.32
N HIS A 757 0.13 -1.98 -13.57
CA HIS A 757 1.18 -1.05 -13.14
C HIS A 757 0.59 0.28 -12.65
N PRO A 758 0.84 0.71 -11.39
CA PRO A 758 0.11 1.82 -10.78
C PRO A 758 0.54 3.22 -11.22
N MET A 759 1.69 3.40 -11.88
CA MET A 759 2.25 4.74 -12.11
C MET A 759 1.32 5.69 -12.86
N TYR A 760 0.55 5.22 -13.86
CA TYR A 760 -0.48 6.01 -14.54
C TYR A 760 -1.84 6.00 -13.83
N GLY A 761 -1.97 5.26 -12.73
CA GLY A 761 -3.11 5.30 -11.81
C GLY A 761 -3.13 6.55 -10.94
N ALA A 762 -1.99 7.22 -10.75
CA ALA A 762 -1.88 8.46 -9.97
C ALA A 762 -2.86 9.57 -10.37
N VAL A 763 -3.41 9.51 -11.59
CA VAL A 763 -4.46 10.44 -12.06
C VAL A 763 -5.78 10.29 -11.28
N ASP A 764 -5.99 9.21 -10.55
CA ASP A 764 -7.20 9.02 -9.74
C ASP A 764 -7.31 10.05 -8.59
N ALA A 765 -6.17 10.53 -8.07
CA ALA A 765 -6.14 11.64 -7.14
C ALA A 765 -6.91 12.88 -7.67
N PHE A 766 -6.88 13.11 -8.99
CA PHE A 766 -7.61 14.21 -9.62
C PHE A 766 -9.13 14.11 -9.41
N LEU A 767 -9.69 12.92 -9.33
CA LEU A 767 -11.12 12.70 -9.08
C LEU A 767 -11.52 13.24 -7.70
N TYR A 768 -10.67 13.06 -6.71
CA TYR A 768 -10.89 13.55 -5.35
C TYR A 768 -10.50 15.03 -5.20
N SER A 769 -9.30 15.39 -5.63
CA SER A 769 -8.76 16.72 -5.41
C SER A 769 -9.41 17.79 -6.31
N HIS A 770 -9.84 17.44 -7.53
CA HIS A 770 -10.42 18.41 -8.47
C HIS A 770 -11.90 18.16 -8.75
N ILE A 771 -12.32 16.95 -9.15
CA ILE A 771 -13.74 16.70 -9.46
C ILE A 771 -14.62 16.82 -8.19
N LEU A 772 -14.17 16.29 -7.06
CA LEU A 772 -14.83 16.51 -5.75
C LEU A 772 -14.31 17.78 -5.04
N GLY A 773 -13.06 18.17 -5.30
CA GLY A 773 -12.43 19.37 -4.78
C GLY A 773 -11.94 19.25 -3.34
N ILE A 774 -11.60 18.05 -2.85
CA ILE A 774 -11.20 17.81 -1.44
C ILE A 774 -9.69 18.01 -1.27
N HIS A 775 -9.27 18.95 -0.43
CA HIS A 775 -7.87 19.21 -0.11
C HIS A 775 -7.65 19.38 1.39
N ALA A 776 -6.58 18.81 1.93
CA ALA A 776 -6.16 19.02 3.31
C ALA A 776 -5.61 20.44 3.52
N LEU A 777 -6.12 21.16 4.53
CA LEU A 777 -5.56 22.43 5.00
C LEU A 777 -4.83 22.28 6.33
N GLU A 778 -5.22 21.30 7.15
CA GLU A 778 -4.57 20.92 8.41
C GLU A 778 -4.45 19.40 8.52
N ALA A 779 -3.55 18.96 9.38
CA ALA A 779 -3.25 17.55 9.64
C ALA A 779 -4.52 16.70 9.88
N GLY A 780 -4.57 15.53 9.25
CA GLY A 780 -5.69 14.58 9.36
C GLY A 780 -7.01 15.14 8.81
N MET A 781 -6.96 16.13 7.91
CA MET A 781 -8.16 16.78 7.37
C MET A 781 -9.04 17.47 8.44
N ARG A 782 -8.46 17.91 9.56
CA ARG A 782 -9.21 18.67 10.58
C ARG A 782 -9.77 19.97 10.02
N ARG A 783 -9.01 20.65 9.19
CA ARG A 783 -9.46 21.69 8.28
C ARG A 783 -9.20 21.24 6.86
N PHE A 784 -10.19 21.39 6.00
CA PHE A 784 -10.09 20.99 4.60
C PHE A 784 -10.85 21.98 3.70
N GLU A 785 -10.47 21.99 2.42
CA GLU A 785 -11.19 22.74 1.38
C GLU A 785 -12.09 21.79 0.58
N VAL A 786 -13.24 22.30 0.13
CA VAL A 786 -14.05 21.67 -0.91
C VAL A 786 -14.30 22.71 -2.01
N LYS A 787 -13.58 22.55 -3.12
CA LYS A 787 -13.63 23.43 -4.30
C LYS A 787 -13.73 22.57 -5.57
N PRO A 788 -14.92 22.06 -5.93
CA PRO A 788 -15.05 21.19 -7.09
C PRO A 788 -14.91 21.94 -8.42
N TYR A 789 -14.12 21.37 -9.33
CA TYR A 789 -14.04 21.77 -10.73
C TYR A 789 -15.03 20.92 -11.54
N MET A 790 -15.96 21.56 -12.23
CA MET A 790 -17.14 20.88 -12.81
C MET A 790 -17.12 20.96 -14.33
N PRO A 791 -16.57 19.94 -15.06
CA PRO A 791 -16.59 19.91 -16.53
C PRO A 791 -17.99 20.12 -17.08
N GLU A 792 -18.12 20.79 -18.21
CA GLU A 792 -19.43 21.10 -18.81
C GLU A 792 -20.25 19.83 -19.06
N LYS A 793 -19.62 18.80 -19.64
CA LYS A 793 -20.24 17.51 -19.98
C LYS A 793 -20.56 16.62 -18.77
N LEU A 794 -19.95 16.87 -17.61
CA LEU A 794 -20.19 16.09 -16.40
C LEU A 794 -21.34 16.68 -15.60
N LEU A 795 -22.42 15.91 -15.42
CA LEU A 795 -23.65 16.41 -14.77
C LEU A 795 -23.70 16.19 -13.28
N SER A 796 -22.90 15.25 -12.75
CA SER A 796 -22.84 14.95 -11.33
C SER A 796 -21.60 14.18 -10.93
N ALA A 797 -21.14 14.40 -9.71
CA ALA A 797 -20.19 13.51 -9.02
C ALA A 797 -20.52 13.46 -7.53
N GLN A 798 -20.18 12.35 -6.91
CA GLN A 798 -20.25 12.15 -5.48
C GLN A 798 -19.09 11.28 -5.01
N GLY A 799 -18.65 11.52 -3.81
CA GLY A 799 -17.59 10.72 -3.19
C GLY A 799 -17.39 11.09 -1.74
N GLY A 800 -16.42 10.52 -1.14
CA GLY A 800 -16.08 10.81 0.25
C GLY A 800 -14.73 10.26 0.62
N LEU A 801 -14.21 10.75 1.74
CA LEU A 801 -12.93 10.36 2.29
C LEU A 801 -13.06 10.12 3.79
N ASP A 802 -12.62 8.97 4.25
CA ASP A 802 -12.54 8.64 5.67
C ASP A 802 -11.30 9.30 6.29
N THR A 803 -11.52 10.10 7.32
CA THR A 803 -10.48 10.78 8.07
C THR A 803 -10.45 10.29 9.52
N PRO A 804 -9.43 10.62 10.31
CA PRO A 804 -9.42 10.32 11.76
C PRO A 804 -10.67 10.84 12.51
N TYR A 805 -11.28 11.93 12.01
CA TYR A 805 -12.45 12.56 12.63
C TYR A 805 -13.78 11.99 12.17
N GLY A 806 -13.82 11.28 11.05
CA GLY A 806 -15.00 10.74 10.40
C GLY A 806 -14.96 10.94 8.90
N ARG A 807 -16.10 10.66 8.23
CA ARG A 807 -16.19 10.74 6.77
C ARG A 807 -16.51 12.15 6.29
N ILE A 808 -15.66 12.71 5.42
CA ILE A 808 -15.98 13.83 4.56
C ILE A 808 -16.84 13.30 3.42
N GLY A 809 -18.01 13.89 3.18
CA GLY A 809 -18.86 13.58 2.04
C GLY A 809 -19.00 14.76 1.13
N VAL A 810 -18.87 14.56 -0.20
CA VAL A 810 -19.09 15.60 -1.22
C VAL A 810 -19.99 15.05 -2.31
N ARG A 811 -21.03 15.80 -2.67
CA ARG A 811 -21.89 15.48 -3.80
C ARG A 811 -22.30 16.76 -4.50
N TRP A 812 -22.15 16.81 -5.81
CA TRP A 812 -22.67 17.91 -6.60
C TRP A 812 -23.41 17.42 -7.85
N PHE A 813 -24.34 18.23 -8.34
CA PHE A 813 -25.01 17.99 -9.60
C PHE A 813 -25.54 19.30 -10.21
N LYS A 814 -25.65 19.32 -11.55
CA LYS A 814 -26.20 20.39 -12.38
C LYS A 814 -27.60 20.02 -12.80
N ARG A 815 -28.62 20.55 -12.14
CA ARG A 815 -30.06 20.34 -12.44
C ARG A 815 -30.92 21.39 -11.74
N TYR A 816 -32.19 21.43 -12.11
CA TYR A 816 -33.22 22.26 -11.45
C TYR A 816 -32.89 23.77 -11.42
N GLY A 817 -32.33 24.26 -12.54
CA GLY A 817 -32.01 25.70 -12.72
C GLY A 817 -30.73 26.15 -12.02
N GLY A 818 -29.79 25.22 -11.72
CA GLY A 818 -28.54 25.58 -11.15
C GLY A 818 -27.68 24.41 -10.72
N THR A 819 -26.59 24.74 -10.07
CA THR A 819 -25.62 23.83 -9.51
C THR A 819 -25.83 23.68 -8.01
N HIS A 820 -25.93 22.43 -7.56
CA HIS A 820 -26.09 22.05 -6.16
C HIS A 820 -24.83 21.38 -5.66
N LEU A 821 -24.34 21.80 -4.48
CA LEU A 821 -23.20 21.17 -3.79
C LEU A 821 -23.62 20.82 -2.35
N PHE A 822 -23.49 19.55 -2.00
CA PHE A 822 -23.73 19.02 -0.65
C PHE A 822 -22.40 18.61 -0.05
N ILE A 823 -22.17 18.98 1.20
CA ILE A 823 -20.94 18.71 1.93
C ILE A 823 -21.30 18.19 3.32
N ASP A 824 -20.80 17.03 3.69
CA ASP A 824 -20.83 16.50 5.05
C ASP A 824 -19.49 16.77 5.71
N VAL A 825 -19.50 17.58 6.77
CA VAL A 825 -18.31 17.97 7.54
C VAL A 825 -18.29 17.15 8.82
N PRO A 826 -17.23 16.37 9.09
CA PRO A 826 -17.11 15.57 10.32
C PRO A 826 -17.15 16.43 11.59
N PHE A 827 -17.54 15.82 12.70
CA PHE A 827 -17.52 16.45 14.01
C PHE A 827 -16.11 16.92 14.40
N GLY A 828 -16.00 18.17 14.86
CA GLY A 828 -14.72 18.77 15.22
C GLY A 828 -13.91 19.29 14.04
N CYS A 829 -14.42 19.17 12.81
CA CYS A 829 -13.79 19.67 11.59
C CYS A 829 -14.40 20.98 11.08
N GLU A 830 -13.64 21.62 10.20
CA GLU A 830 -14.05 22.85 9.50
C GLU A 830 -13.75 22.70 8.01
N CYS A 831 -14.69 23.13 7.16
CA CYS A 831 -14.55 23.11 5.71
C CYS A 831 -14.58 24.53 5.12
N GLU A 832 -13.59 24.87 4.31
CA GLU A 832 -13.61 26.03 3.42
C GLU A 832 -14.26 25.60 2.10
N ALA A 833 -15.53 25.91 1.93
CA ALA A 833 -16.28 25.51 0.73
C ALA A 833 -16.30 26.63 -0.30
N GLU A 834 -16.04 26.30 -1.57
CA GLU A 834 -16.17 27.21 -2.70
C GLU A 834 -17.10 26.62 -3.77
N LEU A 835 -18.15 27.34 -4.14
CA LEU A 835 -19.00 27.00 -5.27
C LEU A 835 -19.03 28.13 -6.27
N MET A 836 -18.39 27.93 -7.45
CA MET A 836 -18.38 28.87 -8.55
C MET A 836 -18.03 30.33 -8.10
N GLY A 837 -16.94 30.45 -7.31
CA GLY A 837 -16.40 31.71 -6.79
C GLY A 837 -17.05 32.23 -5.49
N GLU A 838 -18.11 31.62 -5.00
CA GLU A 838 -18.69 31.92 -3.68
C GLU A 838 -18.05 31.06 -2.59
N ARG A 839 -17.43 31.70 -1.59
CA ARG A 839 -16.75 31.03 -0.47
C ARG A 839 -17.55 31.06 0.81
N LYS A 840 -17.53 29.95 1.58
CA LYS A 840 -18.14 29.82 2.89
C LYS A 840 -17.33 28.93 3.80
N THR A 841 -17.16 29.31 5.05
CA THR A 841 -16.62 28.44 6.09
C THR A 841 -17.77 27.65 6.72
N LEU A 842 -17.68 26.34 6.71
CA LEU A 842 -18.70 25.41 7.20
C LEU A 842 -18.16 24.65 8.42
N LYS A 843 -18.97 24.51 9.46
CA LYS A 843 -18.69 23.72 10.65
C LYS A 843 -19.30 22.32 10.49
N ALA A 844 -19.04 21.42 11.46
CA ALA A 844 -19.57 20.07 11.51
C ALA A 844 -21.08 20.01 11.16
N GLY A 845 -21.46 19.01 10.35
CA GLY A 845 -22.82 18.80 9.90
C GLY A 845 -22.96 18.69 8.39
N SER A 846 -24.21 18.53 7.92
CA SER A 846 -24.53 18.46 6.49
C SER A 846 -24.96 19.81 5.96
N HIS A 847 -24.35 20.24 4.86
CA HIS A 847 -24.57 21.56 4.25
C HIS A 847 -25.00 21.44 2.80
N HIS A 848 -25.78 22.42 2.35
CA HIS A 848 -26.21 22.56 0.97
C HIS A 848 -25.92 23.97 0.47
N LEU A 849 -25.11 24.06 -0.58
CA LEU A 849 -24.85 25.29 -1.34
C LEU A 849 -25.57 25.20 -2.69
N PHE A 850 -26.06 26.32 -3.18
CA PHE A 850 -26.76 26.40 -4.46
C PHE A 850 -26.31 27.63 -5.21
N LYS A 851 -26.04 27.46 -6.50
CA LYS A 851 -25.76 28.55 -7.45
C LYS A 851 -26.75 28.42 -8.62
N ALA A 852 -27.57 29.43 -8.82
CA ALA A 852 -28.48 29.47 -9.96
C ALA A 852 -27.68 29.57 -11.28
N GLU A 853 -28.20 28.98 -12.35
CA GLU A 853 -27.75 29.24 -13.71
C GLU A 853 -28.20 30.66 -14.08
N ASP A 854 -27.32 31.49 -14.67
CA ASP A 854 -27.62 32.83 -15.14
C ASP A 854 -28.56 32.84 -16.36
#